data_4434f327e94d9097c7b200a63d65a56e
#
_entry.id   4434f327e94d9097c7b200a63d65a56e
#
_cell.length_a   1.000
_cell.length_b   1.000
_cell.length_c   1.000
_cell.angle_alpha   90.00
_cell.angle_beta   90.00
_cell.angle_gamma   90.00
#
_symmetry.space_group_name_H-M   'P 1'
#
loop_
_entity.id
_entity.type
_entity.pdbx_description
1 polymer ?
#
loop_
_entity_poly.entity_id
_entity_poly.type
_entity_poly.pdbx_seq_one_letter_code
_entity_poly.pdbx_strand_id
1 'polypeptide(L)'
;MGTHDNAVIAPVQMYMRDSKTEEKALIDSGATENFLDYQTVKRLDLGTQKLESPQPIINADGTPNGKGTLTRCTELLVSHNGKEEQQQFYIVDLGTNRIILGFPWLHEWNPDIDWRKQTVKGGPISIKTIRVPEWAKIGLLSCQAQRIARSYQLGPEDAVYVQVNRINVAQQWAIEASKGKKAVEIPKEYQEFADVFSDENAKQLPPSRGEFDHQIKFKDGAPETIKCKIYPMNRAETDFTHNWIQENLAAGKIQESQSEITCLSFLIKKKNGTYRMVQDYRPINAWTVPDNSPLPLIRTIVEDLEGMNLFSTFDIRSGYNNVLVKPEDRHRAAFKTTEGQYEPVVMPFGLMNAPATFQQMINHYMRPLQIKYGSRRFKVYLDDILIATGKNDPPELHDQIVQEWLEVCRKFLLFLQTEKCRFKQPQVEYLGLLIDGDKIHPDPTKLKGLTEWPEILTSKGEVRSTLGVFGYQRIFVENFSKIAAPLTRLTKKEAPFIWTEECTKAIQGLKKKLTGEPVLWQPVMDKPFFLEVDASDYATGAVLFQKDKEGRPRICGYHSKTFNEMEQRYEIYDKELTAIDRALANWQHLLKGAEVHILTDHKNLTYYRHPHKLTDRAKRVRQRMGEYNYILHHKPGITN
;
A
#
# COMPACT_ATOMS: atom_id res chain seq x y z
N MET A 1 -34.64 -30.23 24.47
CA MET A 1 -35.05 -28.81 24.46
C MET A 1 -36.02 -28.61 25.58
N GLY A 2 -35.54 -28.07 26.70
CA GLY A 2 -36.39 -27.74 27.86
C GLY A 2 -37.25 -26.51 27.51
N THR A 3 -38.48 -26.52 27.93
CA THR A 3 -39.38 -25.36 27.92
C THR A 3 -38.76 -24.29 28.80
N HIS A 4 -38.22 -23.22 28.19
CA HIS A 4 -37.63 -22.10 28.95
C HIS A 4 -38.76 -21.22 29.45
N ASP A 5 -39.25 -21.50 30.65
CA ASP A 5 -40.27 -20.67 31.33
C ASP A 5 -39.79 -19.25 31.68
N ASN A 6 -38.52 -18.94 31.45
CA ASN A 6 -37.87 -17.64 31.74
C ASN A 6 -37.33 -16.90 30.50
N ALA A 7 -37.75 -17.27 29.30
CA ALA A 7 -37.27 -16.63 28.08
C ALA A 7 -37.99 -15.28 27.84
N VAL A 8 -37.22 -14.24 27.50
CA VAL A 8 -37.77 -12.94 27.06
C VAL A 8 -38.22 -13.03 25.62
N ILE A 9 -39.50 -12.88 25.38
CA ILE A 9 -40.11 -12.90 24.05
C ILE A 9 -40.63 -11.50 23.73
N ALA A 10 -40.05 -10.86 22.70
CA ALA A 10 -40.48 -9.55 22.26
C ALA A 10 -41.39 -9.62 21.01
N PRO A 11 -42.45 -8.81 20.95
CA PRO A 11 -43.23 -8.66 19.73
C PRO A 11 -42.42 -7.92 18.65
N VAL A 12 -42.40 -8.46 17.43
CA VAL A 12 -41.69 -7.90 16.30
C VAL A 12 -42.66 -7.65 15.17
N GLN A 13 -42.67 -6.44 14.65
CA GLN A 13 -43.42 -6.06 13.47
C GLN A 13 -42.56 -6.20 12.23
N MET A 14 -42.84 -7.14 11.36
CA MET A 14 -42.14 -7.33 10.09
C MET A 14 -42.89 -6.62 8.95
N TYR A 15 -42.20 -5.69 8.32
CA TYR A 15 -42.73 -4.93 7.18
C TYR A 15 -42.14 -5.50 5.87
N MET A 16 -42.98 -6.10 5.06
CA MET A 16 -42.69 -6.63 3.74
C MET A 16 -43.24 -5.72 2.66
N ARG A 17 -42.90 -6.00 1.38
CA ARG A 17 -43.25 -5.13 0.22
C ARG A 17 -44.66 -4.59 0.26
N ASP A 18 -45.65 -5.44 0.62
CA ASP A 18 -47.05 -5.10 0.58
C ASP A 18 -47.85 -5.59 1.81
N SER A 19 -47.16 -6.08 2.84
CA SER A 19 -47.82 -6.64 4.04
C SER A 19 -47.03 -6.32 5.31
N LYS A 20 -47.80 -6.18 6.41
CA LYS A 20 -47.29 -6.09 7.76
C LYS A 20 -47.69 -7.34 8.52
N THR A 21 -46.75 -8.04 9.13
CA THR A 21 -47.00 -9.23 9.97
C THR A 21 -46.39 -9.04 11.34
N GLU A 22 -47.08 -9.58 12.35
CA GLU A 22 -46.53 -9.61 13.71
C GLU A 22 -45.93 -10.99 13.99
N GLU A 23 -44.69 -11.01 14.48
CA GLU A 23 -43.96 -12.20 14.84
C GLU A 23 -43.42 -12.06 16.28
N LYS A 24 -42.94 -13.16 16.83
CA LYS A 24 -42.29 -13.18 18.13
C LYS A 24 -40.80 -13.48 17.97
N ALA A 25 -39.95 -12.65 18.55
CA ALA A 25 -38.53 -12.88 18.61
C ALA A 25 -38.12 -13.31 20.01
N LEU A 26 -37.34 -14.35 20.10
CA LEU A 26 -36.60 -14.74 21.32
C LEU A 26 -35.42 -13.80 21.47
N ILE A 27 -35.28 -13.20 22.65
CA ILE A 27 -34.08 -12.42 23.01
C ILE A 27 -33.14 -13.39 23.73
N ASP A 28 -32.00 -13.68 23.13
CA ASP A 28 -31.08 -14.71 23.62
C ASP A 28 -29.65 -14.17 23.69
N SER A 29 -29.17 -13.88 24.91
CA SER A 29 -27.80 -13.42 25.14
C SER A 29 -26.74 -14.51 24.95
N GLY A 30 -27.14 -15.77 24.90
CA GLY A 30 -26.25 -16.89 24.57
C GLY A 30 -26.09 -17.13 23.06
N ALA A 31 -26.94 -16.53 22.24
CA ALA A 31 -26.81 -16.60 20.80
C ALA A 31 -25.77 -15.59 20.29
N THR A 32 -24.71 -16.08 19.68
CA THR A 32 -23.60 -15.25 19.16
C THR A 32 -23.98 -14.42 17.94
N GLU A 33 -25.11 -14.75 17.30
CA GLU A 33 -25.58 -14.12 16.06
C GLU A 33 -27.11 -13.93 16.10
N ASN A 34 -27.66 -13.15 15.17
CA ASN A 34 -29.10 -13.09 14.95
C ASN A 34 -29.52 -14.20 13.99
N PHE A 35 -30.63 -14.85 14.28
CA PHE A 35 -31.13 -15.97 13.46
C PHE A 35 -32.57 -15.74 12.99
N LEU A 36 -32.87 -16.27 11.82
CA LEU A 36 -34.20 -16.26 11.20
C LEU A 36 -34.58 -17.66 10.73
N ASP A 37 -35.78 -18.09 11.05
CA ASP A 37 -36.29 -19.40 10.67
C ASP A 37 -36.46 -19.55 9.16
N TYR A 38 -36.03 -20.69 8.62
CA TYR A 38 -36.11 -21.01 7.20
C TYR A 38 -37.54 -20.90 6.64
N GLN A 39 -38.54 -21.35 7.38
CA GLN A 39 -39.93 -21.27 6.96
C GLN A 39 -40.43 -19.82 6.91
N THR A 40 -39.95 -18.98 7.82
CA THR A 40 -40.24 -17.55 7.83
C THR A 40 -39.66 -16.85 6.61
N VAL A 41 -38.41 -17.18 6.26
CA VAL A 41 -37.74 -16.68 5.04
C VAL A 41 -38.53 -17.05 3.80
N LYS A 42 -38.94 -18.31 3.69
CA LYS A 42 -39.72 -18.81 2.55
C LYS A 42 -41.14 -18.19 2.46
N ARG A 43 -41.81 -18.09 3.60
CA ARG A 43 -43.17 -17.50 3.66
C ARG A 43 -43.20 -16.03 3.29
N LEU A 44 -42.18 -15.29 3.67
CA LEU A 44 -42.06 -13.84 3.47
C LEU A 44 -41.26 -13.48 2.20
N ASP A 45 -40.89 -14.48 1.39
CA ASP A 45 -40.11 -14.33 0.14
C ASP A 45 -38.90 -13.42 0.31
N LEU A 46 -38.10 -13.66 1.37
CA LEU A 46 -36.92 -12.86 1.67
C LEU A 46 -35.77 -13.27 0.77
N GLY A 47 -35.12 -12.29 0.15
CA GLY A 47 -33.87 -12.49 -0.57
C GLY A 47 -32.79 -13.01 0.38
N THR A 48 -32.09 -14.08 0.00
CA THR A 48 -31.04 -14.69 0.82
C THR A 48 -29.75 -14.82 0.05
N GLN A 49 -28.61 -14.74 0.76
CA GLN A 49 -27.28 -14.89 0.20
C GLN A 49 -26.64 -16.17 0.74
N LYS A 50 -25.86 -16.84 -0.11
CA LYS A 50 -25.04 -17.99 0.31
C LYS A 50 -23.79 -17.51 1.01
N LEU A 51 -23.43 -18.12 2.13
CA LEU A 51 -22.17 -17.83 2.83
C LEU A 51 -20.97 -18.29 2.00
N GLU A 52 -19.89 -17.55 2.04
CA GLU A 52 -18.64 -17.92 1.35
C GLU A 52 -18.07 -19.24 1.87
N SER A 53 -18.22 -19.50 3.18
CA SER A 53 -17.90 -20.78 3.80
C SER A 53 -19.02 -21.20 4.76
N PRO A 54 -19.49 -22.47 4.73
CA PRO A 54 -20.44 -22.97 5.71
C PRO A 54 -19.86 -22.89 7.12
N GLN A 55 -20.65 -22.42 8.10
CA GLN A 55 -20.24 -22.30 9.49
C GLN A 55 -20.95 -23.34 10.34
N PRO A 56 -20.25 -24.06 11.24
CA PRO A 56 -20.89 -25.01 12.12
C PRO A 56 -21.75 -24.29 13.16
N ILE A 57 -22.92 -24.85 13.46
CA ILE A 57 -23.75 -24.40 14.57
C ILE A 57 -23.26 -25.16 15.83
N ILE A 58 -22.85 -24.41 16.85
CA ILE A 58 -22.35 -24.96 18.10
C ILE A 58 -23.34 -24.59 19.20
N ASN A 59 -23.73 -25.56 20.03
CA ASN A 59 -24.58 -25.37 21.21
C ASN A 59 -23.80 -24.66 22.31
N ALA A 60 -24.50 -24.13 23.31
CA ALA A 60 -23.89 -23.44 24.45
C ALA A 60 -22.92 -24.33 25.29
N ASP A 61 -23.04 -25.64 25.19
CA ASP A 61 -22.15 -26.62 25.84
C ASP A 61 -20.93 -26.97 24.98
N GLY A 62 -20.74 -26.32 23.81
CA GLY A 62 -19.64 -26.56 22.87
C GLY A 62 -19.84 -27.77 21.94
N THR A 63 -20.97 -28.48 22.04
CA THR A 63 -21.26 -29.60 21.13
C THR A 63 -21.80 -29.13 19.77
N PRO A 64 -21.46 -29.82 18.66
CA PRO A 64 -22.07 -29.48 17.37
C PRO A 64 -23.59 -29.68 17.42
N ASN A 65 -24.34 -28.71 16.88
CA ASN A 65 -25.78 -28.83 16.77
C ASN A 65 -26.13 -29.82 15.65
N GLY A 66 -26.93 -30.84 15.97
CA GLY A 66 -27.37 -31.85 15.01
C GLY A 66 -28.20 -31.35 13.82
N LYS A 67 -28.56 -30.04 13.79
CA LYS A 67 -29.31 -29.40 12.69
C LYS A 67 -28.43 -28.90 11.54
N GLY A 68 -27.12 -29.10 11.57
CA GLY A 68 -26.23 -28.89 10.43
C GLY A 68 -25.36 -27.63 10.51
N THR A 69 -25.12 -27.02 9.34
CA THR A 69 -24.26 -25.86 9.17
C THR A 69 -25.04 -24.67 8.64
N LEU A 70 -24.64 -23.47 9.03
CA LEU A 70 -25.13 -22.22 8.44
C LEU A 70 -24.59 -22.09 7.02
N THR A 71 -25.48 -21.99 6.05
CA THR A 71 -25.09 -21.89 4.63
C THR A 71 -25.63 -20.62 3.98
N ARG A 72 -26.58 -19.92 4.59
CA ARG A 72 -27.25 -18.73 4.04
C ARG A 72 -27.49 -17.67 5.12
N CYS A 73 -27.50 -16.42 4.69
CA CYS A 73 -27.91 -15.27 5.51
C CYS A 73 -28.78 -14.30 4.72
N THR A 74 -29.38 -13.35 5.42
CA THR A 74 -30.09 -12.19 4.87
C THR A 74 -29.83 -10.96 5.73
N GLU A 75 -29.96 -9.78 5.14
CA GLU A 75 -29.83 -8.51 5.87
C GLU A 75 -31.21 -7.82 5.94
N LEU A 76 -31.55 -7.37 7.12
CA LEU A 76 -32.82 -6.71 7.39
C LEU A 76 -32.57 -5.42 8.18
N LEU A 77 -33.38 -4.41 7.93
CA LEU A 77 -33.38 -3.17 8.69
C LEU A 77 -34.19 -3.36 9.97
N VAL A 78 -33.52 -3.29 11.11
CA VAL A 78 -34.13 -3.41 12.42
C VAL A 78 -34.27 -2.01 13.02
N SER A 79 -35.46 -1.69 13.53
CA SER A 79 -35.67 -0.46 14.27
C SER A 79 -36.31 -0.71 15.62
N HIS A 80 -35.79 -0.01 16.64
CA HIS A 80 -36.29 -0.05 18.01
C HIS A 80 -35.95 1.27 18.71
N ASN A 81 -36.89 1.83 19.43
CA ASN A 81 -36.72 3.05 20.21
C ASN A 81 -36.15 4.24 19.42
N GLY A 82 -36.61 4.41 18.17
CA GLY A 82 -36.21 5.52 17.30
C GLY A 82 -34.86 5.35 16.60
N LYS A 83 -34.10 4.30 16.90
CA LYS A 83 -32.87 3.94 16.18
C LYS A 83 -33.22 2.92 15.10
N GLU A 84 -32.64 3.08 13.89
CA GLU A 84 -32.72 2.11 12.80
C GLU A 84 -31.32 1.67 12.40
N GLU A 85 -31.11 0.36 12.24
CA GLU A 85 -29.85 -0.18 11.77
C GLU A 85 -30.02 -1.48 11.00
N GLN A 86 -29.13 -1.70 10.03
CA GLN A 86 -29.09 -2.91 9.23
C GLN A 86 -28.40 -4.02 10.01
N GLN A 87 -29.06 -5.16 10.17
CA GLN A 87 -28.59 -6.33 10.89
C GLN A 87 -28.56 -7.55 9.99
N GLN A 88 -27.55 -8.39 10.15
CA GLN A 88 -27.44 -9.68 9.48
C GLN A 88 -28.15 -10.75 10.28
N PHE A 89 -28.90 -11.58 9.57
CA PHE A 89 -29.60 -12.74 10.12
C PHE A 89 -29.14 -14.01 9.42
N TYR A 90 -28.70 -14.99 10.17
CA TYR A 90 -28.38 -16.31 9.65
C TYR A 90 -29.63 -17.18 9.57
N ILE A 91 -29.75 -17.95 8.49
CA ILE A 91 -30.96 -18.75 8.21
C ILE A 91 -30.73 -20.17 8.66
N VAL A 92 -31.60 -20.61 9.58
CA VAL A 92 -31.54 -21.94 10.17
C VAL A 92 -32.95 -22.42 10.51
N ASP A 93 -33.14 -23.72 10.69
CA ASP A 93 -34.38 -24.26 11.22
C ASP A 93 -34.45 -24.03 12.74
N LEU A 94 -35.29 -23.08 13.17
CA LEU A 94 -35.46 -22.69 14.56
C LEU A 94 -36.60 -23.48 15.28
N GLY A 95 -37.29 -24.33 14.57
CA GLY A 95 -38.43 -25.08 15.13
C GLY A 95 -39.62 -24.18 15.46
N THR A 96 -39.91 -23.98 16.74
CA THR A 96 -41.04 -23.15 17.22
C THR A 96 -40.74 -21.65 17.19
N ASN A 97 -39.48 -21.25 17.31
CA ASN A 97 -39.11 -19.84 17.25
C ASN A 97 -38.99 -19.38 15.81
N ARG A 98 -39.39 -18.13 15.55
CA ARG A 98 -39.33 -17.56 14.20
C ARG A 98 -38.12 -16.67 14.02
N ILE A 99 -37.72 -15.97 15.07
CA ILE A 99 -36.64 -14.98 15.08
C ILE A 99 -35.89 -15.14 16.40
N ILE A 100 -34.56 -15.08 16.36
CA ILE A 100 -33.70 -14.92 17.53
C ILE A 100 -32.89 -13.65 17.34
N LEU A 101 -33.00 -12.73 18.31
CA LEU A 101 -32.16 -11.56 18.44
C LEU A 101 -31.06 -11.85 19.45
N GLY A 102 -29.85 -12.09 18.95
CA GLY A 102 -28.69 -12.49 19.71
C GLY A 102 -27.80 -11.34 20.15
N PHE A 103 -26.57 -11.68 20.50
CA PHE A 103 -25.57 -10.73 21.00
C PHE A 103 -25.37 -9.50 20.09
N PRO A 104 -25.34 -9.58 18.73
CA PRO A 104 -25.17 -8.40 17.89
C PRO A 104 -26.27 -7.37 18.10
N TRP A 105 -27.54 -7.80 18.20
CA TRP A 105 -28.66 -6.90 18.47
C TRP A 105 -28.61 -6.36 19.90
N LEU A 106 -28.36 -7.20 20.89
CA LEU A 106 -28.26 -6.80 22.30
C LEU A 106 -27.16 -5.79 22.52
N HIS A 107 -25.99 -6.01 21.94
CA HIS A 107 -24.82 -5.12 22.05
C HIS A 107 -25.10 -3.75 21.43
N GLU A 108 -25.71 -3.73 20.24
CA GLU A 108 -25.91 -2.50 19.48
C GLU A 108 -27.02 -1.62 20.07
N TRP A 109 -28.11 -2.21 20.52
CA TRP A 109 -29.24 -1.46 21.06
C TRP A 109 -29.21 -1.28 22.58
N ASN A 110 -28.45 -2.12 23.32
CA ASN A 110 -28.43 -2.14 24.80
C ASN A 110 -29.82 -1.90 25.39
N PRO A 111 -30.83 -2.74 25.07
CA PRO A 111 -32.22 -2.47 25.38
C PRO A 111 -32.47 -2.59 26.90
N ASP A 112 -33.38 -1.78 27.43
CA ASP A 112 -33.86 -1.94 28.82
C ASP A 112 -34.82 -3.12 28.88
N ILE A 113 -34.37 -4.24 29.48
CA ILE A 113 -35.13 -5.48 29.60
C ILE A 113 -35.63 -5.65 31.04
N ASP A 114 -36.94 -5.74 31.22
CA ASP A 114 -37.54 -6.15 32.47
C ASP A 114 -37.59 -7.70 32.54
N TRP A 115 -36.56 -8.29 33.13
CA TRP A 115 -36.43 -9.74 33.25
C TRP A 115 -37.51 -10.39 34.10
N ARG A 116 -38.15 -9.63 35.00
CA ARG A 116 -39.26 -10.16 35.83
C ARG A 116 -40.56 -10.24 35.04
N LYS A 117 -40.79 -9.25 34.20
CA LYS A 117 -41.98 -9.19 33.32
C LYS A 117 -41.74 -9.81 31.94
N GLN A 118 -40.51 -10.20 31.66
CA GLN A 118 -40.09 -10.77 30.38
C GLN A 118 -40.42 -9.85 29.17
N THR A 119 -40.23 -8.54 29.34
CA THR A 119 -40.55 -7.53 28.35
C THR A 119 -39.39 -6.62 28.03
N VAL A 120 -39.32 -6.14 26.77
CA VAL A 120 -38.39 -5.12 26.31
C VAL A 120 -39.11 -3.77 26.35
N LYS A 121 -38.52 -2.79 27.05
CA LYS A 121 -39.04 -1.41 27.10
C LYS A 121 -38.66 -0.63 25.81
N GLY A 122 -39.42 0.43 25.49
CA GLY A 122 -39.10 1.34 24.37
C GLY A 122 -39.94 1.11 23.12
N GLY A 123 -41.02 0.31 23.22
CA GLY A 123 -41.95 0.08 22.09
C GLY A 123 -41.60 -1.15 21.23
N PRO A 124 -42.39 -1.39 20.17
CA PRO A 124 -42.22 -2.59 19.34
C PRO A 124 -40.93 -2.55 18.53
N ILE A 125 -40.28 -3.71 18.40
CA ILE A 125 -39.16 -3.89 17.47
C ILE A 125 -39.74 -4.02 16.06
N SER A 126 -39.22 -3.25 15.10
CA SER A 126 -39.65 -3.33 13.71
C SER A 126 -38.52 -3.90 12.84
N ILE A 127 -38.86 -4.83 11.96
CA ILE A 127 -37.93 -5.41 10.98
C ILE A 127 -38.48 -5.17 9.59
N LYS A 128 -37.71 -4.56 8.71
CA LYS A 128 -38.12 -4.20 7.33
C LYS A 128 -37.20 -4.85 6.32
N THR A 129 -37.77 -5.26 5.19
CA THR A 129 -36.97 -5.62 4.02
C THR A 129 -36.31 -4.38 3.45
N ILE A 130 -35.06 -4.49 3.11
CA ILE A 130 -34.32 -3.42 2.47
C ILE A 130 -34.67 -3.46 0.98
N ARG A 131 -35.24 -2.36 0.42
CA ARG A 131 -35.45 -2.25 -1.04
C ARG A 131 -34.07 -2.12 -1.71
N VAL A 132 -33.67 -3.16 -2.43
CA VAL A 132 -32.52 -3.09 -3.34
C VAL A 132 -33.07 -2.64 -4.69
N PRO A 133 -32.61 -1.51 -5.25
CA PRO A 133 -32.96 -1.11 -6.62
C PRO A 133 -32.63 -2.24 -7.60
N GLU A 134 -33.41 -2.38 -8.68
CA GLU A 134 -33.21 -3.50 -9.62
C GLU A 134 -31.83 -3.56 -10.25
N TRP A 135 -31.22 -2.41 -10.51
CA TRP A 135 -29.84 -2.31 -11.02
C TRP A 135 -28.80 -2.84 -10.04
N ALA A 136 -29.04 -2.79 -8.73
CA ALA A 136 -28.12 -3.32 -7.71
C ALA A 136 -28.27 -4.84 -7.50
N LYS A 137 -29.25 -5.48 -8.16
CA LYS A 137 -29.43 -6.94 -8.18
C LYS A 137 -28.60 -7.63 -9.26
N ILE A 138 -28.06 -6.87 -10.22
CA ILE A 138 -27.28 -7.38 -11.34
C ILE A 138 -25.81 -7.45 -10.89
N GLY A 139 -25.40 -8.65 -10.52
CA GLY A 139 -24.02 -8.96 -10.16
C GLY A 139 -23.78 -9.00 -8.66
N LEU A 140 -23.04 -10.01 -8.25
CA LEU A 140 -22.59 -10.36 -6.90
C LEU A 140 -21.90 -9.21 -6.14
N LEU A 141 -22.66 -8.19 -5.74
CA LEU A 141 -22.19 -7.19 -4.80
C LEU A 141 -22.18 -7.81 -3.41
N SER A 142 -21.05 -7.75 -2.72
CA SER A 142 -20.99 -8.14 -1.31
C SER A 142 -21.95 -7.25 -0.49
N CYS A 143 -22.43 -7.76 0.65
CA CYS A 143 -23.31 -6.99 1.56
C CYS A 143 -22.72 -5.62 1.91
N GLN A 144 -21.39 -5.51 2.06
CA GLN A 144 -20.69 -4.25 2.30
C GLN A 144 -20.80 -3.26 1.14
N ALA A 145 -20.69 -3.72 -0.11
CA ALA A 145 -20.80 -2.87 -1.28
C ALA A 145 -22.22 -2.32 -1.44
N GLN A 146 -23.24 -3.15 -1.15
CA GLN A 146 -24.66 -2.72 -1.12
C GLN A 146 -24.92 -1.70 0.01
N ARG A 147 -24.26 -1.86 1.16
CA ARG A 147 -24.35 -0.94 2.29
C ARG A 147 -23.79 0.44 1.94
N ILE A 148 -22.63 0.49 1.29
CA ILE A 148 -21.97 1.72 0.82
C ILE A 148 -22.85 2.41 -0.24
N ALA A 149 -23.32 1.69 -1.26
CA ALA A 149 -24.18 2.26 -2.31
C ALA A 149 -25.43 2.97 -1.76
N ARG A 150 -25.99 2.45 -0.67
CA ARG A 150 -27.18 3.04 -0.02
C ARG A 150 -26.87 4.20 0.89
N SER A 151 -25.80 4.15 1.65
CA SER A 151 -25.40 5.24 2.56
C SER A 151 -25.07 6.53 1.81
N TYR A 152 -24.63 6.40 0.54
CA TYR A 152 -24.27 7.54 -0.32
C TYR A 152 -25.32 7.85 -1.40
N GLN A 153 -26.49 7.19 -1.42
CA GLN A 153 -27.55 7.36 -2.43
C GLN A 153 -27.04 7.28 -3.87
N LEU A 154 -26.10 6.36 -4.15
CA LEU A 154 -25.45 6.21 -5.46
C LEU A 154 -26.44 5.71 -6.53
N GLY A 155 -26.34 6.26 -7.74
CA GLY A 155 -27.14 5.90 -8.92
C GLY A 155 -26.60 4.69 -9.70
N PRO A 156 -27.26 4.28 -10.80
CA PRO A 156 -26.81 3.16 -11.64
C PRO A 156 -25.42 3.38 -12.25
N GLU A 157 -25.07 4.64 -12.57
CA GLU A 157 -23.78 5.06 -13.08
C GLU A 157 -22.66 4.92 -12.05
N ASP A 158 -23.01 4.92 -10.76
CA ASP A 158 -22.07 4.78 -9.65
C ASP A 158 -21.80 3.31 -9.28
N ALA A 159 -22.53 2.37 -9.87
CA ALA A 159 -22.41 0.93 -9.60
C ALA A 159 -20.99 0.39 -9.87
N VAL A 160 -20.26 1.01 -10.81
CA VAL A 160 -18.86 0.71 -11.11
C VAL A 160 -17.97 1.06 -9.91
N TYR A 161 -18.28 2.12 -9.17
CA TYR A 161 -17.54 2.53 -7.95
C TYR A 161 -17.72 1.55 -6.79
N VAL A 162 -18.91 1.00 -6.63
CA VAL A 162 -19.18 0.02 -5.55
C VAL A 162 -18.46 -1.31 -5.79
N GLN A 163 -18.27 -1.71 -7.04
CA GLN A 163 -17.45 -2.88 -7.40
C GLN A 163 -15.94 -2.64 -7.18
N VAL A 164 -15.50 -1.39 -7.32
CA VAL A 164 -14.10 -0.96 -7.20
C VAL A 164 -13.66 -0.82 -5.73
N ASN A 165 -14.57 -0.75 -4.76
CA ASN A 165 -14.23 -0.62 -3.34
C ASN A 165 -13.58 -1.87 -2.68
N ARG A 166 -13.38 -2.97 -3.42
CA ARG A 166 -12.33 -3.96 -3.11
C ARG A 166 -10.94 -3.55 -3.62
N ILE A 167 -10.85 -2.48 -4.39
CA ILE A 167 -9.58 -1.90 -4.81
C ILE A 167 -9.05 -1.12 -3.60
N ASN A 168 -7.88 -1.51 -3.13
CA ASN A 168 -7.12 -0.78 -2.13
C ASN A 168 -7.16 0.74 -2.45
N VAL A 169 -7.40 1.59 -1.43
CA VAL A 169 -7.49 3.05 -1.59
C VAL A 169 -6.30 3.61 -2.40
N ALA A 170 -5.10 3.04 -2.23
CA ALA A 170 -3.93 3.34 -3.06
C ALA A 170 -4.14 3.06 -4.57
N GLN A 171 -5.02 2.11 -4.91
CA GLN A 171 -5.40 1.82 -6.30
C GLN A 171 -6.43 2.81 -6.86
N GLN A 172 -7.34 3.33 -6.04
CA GLN A 172 -8.27 4.39 -6.43
C GLN A 172 -7.56 5.68 -6.81
N TRP A 173 -6.55 6.08 -6.06
CA TRP A 173 -5.78 7.29 -6.34
C TRP A 173 -5.00 7.24 -7.64
N ALA A 174 -4.42 6.11 -7.92
CA ALA A 174 -3.76 5.95 -9.19
C ALA A 174 -4.78 5.96 -10.37
N ILE A 175 -6.11 5.70 -10.17
CA ILE A 175 -7.17 5.87 -11.17
C ILE A 175 -7.45 7.35 -11.41
N GLU A 176 -7.60 8.14 -10.36
CA GLU A 176 -7.82 9.59 -10.48
C GLU A 176 -6.61 10.30 -11.09
N ALA A 177 -5.40 9.89 -10.71
CA ALA A 177 -4.17 10.41 -11.30
C ALA A 177 -4.04 10.14 -12.80
N SER A 178 -4.70 9.09 -13.32
CA SER A 178 -4.71 8.77 -14.76
C SER A 178 -5.83 9.44 -15.55
N LYS A 179 -6.88 9.94 -14.86
CA LYS A 179 -7.99 10.67 -15.50
C LYS A 179 -7.56 12.11 -15.75
N GLY A 180 -7.27 12.44 -16.99
CA GLY A 180 -7.03 13.82 -17.42
C GLY A 180 -5.63 14.16 -17.90
N LYS A 181 -4.72 13.18 -18.05
CA LYS A 181 -3.47 13.42 -18.76
C LYS A 181 -3.77 13.54 -20.25
N LYS A 182 -3.74 14.79 -20.78
CA LYS A 182 -3.73 15.04 -22.22
C LYS A 182 -2.61 14.22 -22.86
N ALA A 183 -2.83 13.73 -24.08
CA ALA A 183 -1.77 13.11 -24.85
C ALA A 183 -0.57 14.08 -24.90
N VAL A 184 0.59 13.61 -24.46
CA VAL A 184 1.81 14.41 -24.49
C VAL A 184 2.28 14.37 -25.94
N GLU A 185 2.29 15.54 -26.61
CA GLU A 185 2.89 15.66 -27.91
C GLU A 185 4.41 15.65 -27.76
N ILE A 186 5.08 14.91 -28.63
CA ILE A 186 6.55 14.92 -28.72
C ILE A 186 6.97 16.31 -29.21
N PRO A 187 7.81 17.04 -28.46
CA PRO A 187 8.31 18.34 -28.89
C PRO A 187 8.97 18.27 -30.29
N LYS A 188 8.86 19.35 -31.03
CA LYS A 188 9.36 19.41 -32.42
C LYS A 188 10.84 19.03 -32.55
N GLU A 189 11.65 19.41 -31.58
CA GLU A 189 13.08 19.12 -31.47
C GLU A 189 13.41 17.63 -31.25
N TYR A 190 12.42 16.79 -30.92
CA TYR A 190 12.59 15.33 -30.72
C TYR A 190 11.73 14.51 -31.69
N GLN A 191 11.04 15.11 -32.64
CA GLN A 191 10.18 14.40 -33.60
C GLN A 191 10.94 13.42 -34.51
N GLU A 192 12.21 13.64 -34.74
CA GLU A 192 13.06 12.69 -35.48
C GLU A 192 13.20 11.33 -34.77
N PHE A 193 12.89 11.28 -33.44
CA PHE A 193 12.89 10.06 -32.63
C PHE A 193 11.50 9.46 -32.45
N ALA A 194 10.53 9.80 -33.30
CA ALA A 194 9.15 9.27 -33.19
C ALA A 194 9.08 7.74 -33.19
N ASP A 195 10.03 7.06 -33.82
CA ASP A 195 10.19 5.61 -33.84
C ASP A 195 10.43 5.02 -32.44
N VAL A 196 11.12 5.75 -31.54
CA VAL A 196 11.37 5.35 -30.13
C VAL A 196 10.08 5.38 -29.30
N PHE A 197 9.09 6.16 -29.72
CA PHE A 197 7.80 6.30 -29.06
C PHE A 197 6.69 5.46 -29.72
N SER A 198 7.02 4.63 -30.71
CA SER A 198 6.07 3.83 -31.47
C SER A 198 5.55 2.62 -30.66
N ASP A 199 4.21 2.50 -30.55
CA ASP A 199 3.54 1.37 -29.94
C ASP A 199 3.75 0.07 -30.73
N GLU A 200 3.84 0.18 -32.06
CA GLU A 200 4.02 -0.97 -32.95
C GLU A 200 5.43 -1.55 -32.81
N ASN A 201 6.45 -0.70 -32.82
CA ASN A 201 7.83 -1.12 -32.64
C ASN A 201 8.06 -1.79 -31.28
N ALA A 202 7.37 -1.33 -30.23
CA ALA A 202 7.45 -1.90 -28.89
C ALA A 202 6.82 -3.30 -28.72
N LYS A 203 6.05 -3.77 -29.71
CA LYS A 203 5.48 -5.14 -29.71
C LYS A 203 6.49 -6.20 -30.11
N GLN A 204 7.56 -5.83 -30.79
CA GLN A 204 8.60 -6.74 -31.26
C GLN A 204 9.32 -7.41 -30.10
N LEU A 205 9.87 -8.59 -30.37
CA LEU A 205 10.74 -9.27 -29.42
C LEU A 205 12.02 -8.46 -29.22
N PRO A 206 12.46 -8.19 -27.98
CA PRO A 206 13.71 -7.47 -27.76
C PRO A 206 14.91 -8.30 -28.25
N PRO A 207 16.01 -7.65 -28.66
CA PRO A 207 17.24 -8.34 -28.98
C PRO A 207 17.85 -8.98 -27.73
N SER A 208 18.68 -10.02 -27.91
CA SER A 208 19.53 -10.51 -26.82
C SER A 208 20.41 -9.39 -26.27
N ARG A 209 20.50 -9.32 -24.97
CA ARG A 209 21.35 -8.37 -24.22
C ARG A 209 22.68 -9.02 -23.79
N GLY A 210 22.95 -10.24 -24.27
CA GLY A 210 24.17 -10.97 -23.95
C GLY A 210 24.26 -11.29 -22.46
N GLU A 211 25.24 -10.71 -21.78
CA GLU A 211 25.42 -10.94 -20.34
C GLU A 211 24.25 -10.46 -19.46
N PHE A 212 23.46 -9.49 -19.95
CA PHE A 212 22.28 -8.96 -19.27
C PHE A 212 21.00 -9.76 -19.54
N ASP A 213 21.03 -10.82 -20.37
CA ASP A 213 19.90 -11.72 -20.48
C ASP A 213 19.67 -12.43 -19.12
N HIS A 214 18.42 -12.44 -18.68
CA HIS A 214 18.05 -12.85 -17.34
C HIS A 214 18.36 -14.32 -17.07
N GLN A 215 19.08 -14.57 -15.98
CA GLN A 215 19.44 -15.91 -15.52
C GLN A 215 18.70 -16.26 -14.23
N ILE A 216 18.16 -17.49 -14.17
CA ILE A 216 17.48 -18.01 -12.98
C ILE A 216 18.35 -19.12 -12.37
N LYS A 217 19.10 -18.78 -11.34
CA LYS A 217 19.93 -19.75 -10.60
C LYS A 217 19.15 -20.24 -9.37
N PHE A 218 19.07 -21.57 -9.23
CA PHE A 218 18.48 -22.18 -8.04
C PHE A 218 19.55 -22.46 -6.98
N LYS A 219 19.12 -22.45 -5.74
CA LYS A 219 19.91 -22.90 -4.58
C LYS A 219 20.10 -24.41 -4.65
N ASP A 220 21.17 -24.91 -4.00
CA ASP A 220 21.37 -26.34 -3.84
C ASP A 220 20.19 -26.98 -3.10
N GLY A 221 19.76 -28.15 -3.57
CA GLY A 221 18.61 -28.87 -3.01
C GLY A 221 17.25 -28.36 -3.50
N ALA A 222 17.22 -27.53 -4.53
CA ALA A 222 15.96 -27.12 -5.15
C ALA A 222 15.21 -28.37 -5.70
N PRO A 223 13.87 -28.39 -5.54
CA PRO A 223 13.09 -29.53 -6.03
C PRO A 223 13.08 -29.56 -7.56
N GLU A 224 13.12 -30.73 -8.13
CA GLU A 224 13.01 -30.95 -9.58
C GLU A 224 11.62 -30.60 -10.10
N THR A 225 10.60 -30.67 -9.23
CA THR A 225 9.20 -30.41 -9.58
C THR A 225 8.60 -29.36 -8.63
N ILE A 226 8.00 -28.30 -9.19
CA ILE A 226 7.19 -27.32 -8.47
C ILE A 226 5.81 -27.31 -9.13
N LYS A 227 4.79 -27.83 -8.41
CA LYS A 227 3.41 -27.90 -8.91
C LYS A 227 2.56 -26.74 -8.39
N CYS A 228 1.68 -26.24 -9.24
CA CYS A 228 0.69 -25.23 -8.88
C CYS A 228 -0.74 -25.74 -9.16
N LYS A 229 -1.73 -25.15 -8.47
CA LYS A 229 -3.16 -25.39 -8.75
C LYS A 229 -3.63 -24.34 -9.76
N ILE A 230 -4.50 -24.77 -10.69
CA ILE A 230 -5.18 -23.87 -11.61
C ILE A 230 -6.52 -23.50 -10.99
N TYR A 231 -6.88 -22.20 -11.01
CA TYR A 231 -8.19 -21.73 -10.57
C TYR A 231 -9.14 -21.60 -11.74
N PRO A 232 -10.43 -21.94 -11.55
CA PRO A 232 -11.44 -21.75 -12.58
C PRO A 232 -11.61 -20.25 -12.89
N MET A 233 -11.76 -19.93 -14.15
CA MET A 233 -11.97 -18.59 -14.69
C MET A 233 -13.41 -18.44 -15.18
N ASN A 234 -13.98 -17.24 -15.07
CA ASN A 234 -15.25 -16.94 -15.72
C ASN A 234 -15.03 -16.72 -17.24
N ARG A 235 -16.14 -16.63 -18.01
CA ARG A 235 -16.07 -16.52 -19.47
C ARG A 235 -15.21 -15.32 -19.94
N ALA A 236 -15.40 -14.15 -19.36
CA ALA A 236 -14.63 -12.95 -19.74
C ALA A 236 -13.14 -13.07 -19.40
N GLU A 237 -12.81 -13.76 -18.31
CA GLU A 237 -11.43 -14.07 -17.93
C GLU A 237 -10.80 -15.11 -18.87
N THR A 238 -11.57 -16.11 -19.29
CA THR A 238 -11.13 -17.11 -20.26
C THR A 238 -10.85 -16.47 -21.61
N ASP A 239 -11.80 -15.65 -22.13
CA ASP A 239 -11.66 -14.95 -23.41
C ASP A 239 -10.43 -14.03 -23.40
N PHE A 240 -10.21 -13.30 -22.29
CA PHE A 240 -9.01 -12.47 -22.13
C PHE A 240 -7.73 -13.31 -22.12
N THR A 241 -7.72 -14.43 -21.39
CA THR A 241 -6.56 -15.32 -21.27
C THR A 241 -6.20 -15.89 -22.64
N HIS A 242 -7.21 -16.34 -23.41
CA HIS A 242 -7.03 -16.83 -24.77
C HIS A 242 -6.35 -15.78 -25.66
N ASN A 243 -6.92 -14.59 -25.75
CA ASN A 243 -6.37 -13.52 -26.58
C ASN A 243 -4.95 -13.14 -26.14
N TRP A 244 -4.70 -13.05 -24.84
CA TRP A 244 -3.36 -12.74 -24.31
C TRP A 244 -2.32 -13.80 -24.69
N ILE A 245 -2.68 -15.10 -24.62
CA ILE A 245 -1.80 -16.19 -25.01
C ILE A 245 -1.50 -16.11 -26.50
N GLN A 246 -2.51 -15.96 -27.36
CA GLN A 246 -2.34 -15.87 -28.81
C GLN A 246 -1.44 -14.68 -29.20
N GLU A 247 -1.68 -13.50 -28.63
CA GLU A 247 -0.87 -12.30 -28.88
C GLU A 247 0.60 -12.52 -28.47
N ASN A 248 0.86 -13.12 -27.31
CA ASN A 248 2.22 -13.30 -26.83
C ASN A 248 2.96 -14.45 -27.51
N LEU A 249 2.26 -15.50 -27.95
CA LEU A 249 2.84 -16.57 -28.81
C LEU A 249 3.21 -16.01 -30.19
N ALA A 250 2.30 -15.25 -30.82
CA ALA A 250 2.55 -14.62 -32.11
C ALA A 250 3.71 -13.62 -32.06
N ALA A 251 3.86 -12.90 -30.94
CA ALA A 251 4.98 -11.99 -30.69
C ALA A 251 6.28 -12.70 -30.27
N GLY A 252 6.28 -14.02 -30.09
CA GLY A 252 7.42 -14.79 -29.61
C GLY A 252 7.84 -14.51 -28.16
N LYS A 253 6.99 -13.84 -27.37
CA LYS A 253 7.29 -13.46 -25.98
C LYS A 253 7.12 -14.60 -25.00
N ILE A 254 6.32 -15.61 -25.35
CA ILE A 254 6.15 -16.88 -24.64
C ILE A 254 6.25 -18.02 -25.64
N GLN A 255 6.51 -19.22 -25.16
CA GLN A 255 6.49 -20.46 -25.93
C GLN A 255 5.84 -21.58 -25.11
N GLU A 256 5.37 -22.65 -25.77
CA GLU A 256 4.86 -23.85 -25.08
C GLU A 256 5.95 -24.49 -24.22
N SER A 257 5.55 -25.08 -23.09
CA SER A 257 6.48 -25.71 -22.16
C SER A 257 6.00 -27.04 -21.64
N GLN A 258 6.95 -27.94 -21.41
CA GLN A 258 6.74 -29.22 -20.72
C GLN A 258 7.46 -29.30 -19.37
N SER A 259 7.84 -28.12 -18.81
CA SER A 259 8.60 -28.04 -17.58
C SER A 259 7.85 -28.66 -16.40
N GLU A 260 8.56 -29.39 -15.55
CA GLU A 260 8.07 -29.87 -14.25
C GLU A 260 8.03 -28.75 -13.19
N ILE A 261 8.66 -27.62 -13.47
CA ILE A 261 8.67 -26.42 -12.61
C ILE A 261 7.67 -25.43 -13.16
N THR A 262 6.56 -25.22 -12.43
CA THR A 262 5.49 -24.33 -12.90
C THR A 262 4.92 -23.47 -11.79
N CYS A 263 4.55 -22.23 -12.14
CA CYS A 263 3.79 -21.36 -11.27
C CYS A 263 2.35 -21.15 -11.78
N LEU A 264 1.51 -20.60 -10.93
CA LEU A 264 0.13 -20.24 -11.26
C LEU A 264 0.07 -18.92 -12.00
N SER A 265 -0.80 -18.83 -13.01
CA SER A 265 -1.23 -17.55 -13.60
C SER A 265 -2.63 -17.18 -13.13
N PHE A 266 -2.85 -15.90 -12.87
CA PHE A 266 -4.15 -15.36 -12.51
C PHE A 266 -4.31 -13.94 -13.07
N LEU A 267 -5.55 -13.48 -13.12
CA LEU A 267 -5.88 -12.17 -13.65
C LEU A 267 -6.13 -11.15 -12.56
N ILE A 268 -5.54 -9.98 -12.71
CA ILE A 268 -5.83 -8.80 -11.89
C ILE A 268 -6.59 -7.80 -12.75
N LYS A 269 -7.75 -7.36 -12.28
CA LYS A 269 -8.52 -6.34 -12.95
C LYS A 269 -7.81 -4.98 -12.83
N LYS A 270 -7.50 -4.37 -13.98
CA LYS A 270 -6.93 -3.02 -14.01
C LYS A 270 -8.01 -1.99 -13.70
N LYS A 271 -7.59 -0.77 -13.42
CA LYS A 271 -8.44 0.38 -13.10
C LYS A 271 -9.41 0.77 -14.21
N ASN A 272 -8.97 0.62 -15.46
CA ASN A 272 -9.79 0.87 -16.65
C ASN A 272 -10.75 -0.28 -16.99
N GLY A 273 -10.92 -1.27 -16.09
CA GLY A 273 -11.79 -2.41 -16.28
C GLY A 273 -11.18 -3.58 -17.07
N THR A 274 -10.03 -3.40 -17.72
CA THR A 274 -9.31 -4.47 -18.42
C THR A 274 -8.57 -5.37 -17.43
N TYR A 275 -8.14 -6.55 -17.89
CA TYR A 275 -7.35 -7.47 -17.08
C TYR A 275 -5.85 -7.29 -17.29
N ARG A 276 -5.07 -7.79 -16.34
CA ARG A 276 -3.64 -7.99 -16.44
C ARG A 276 -3.32 -9.43 -16.03
N MET A 277 -2.62 -10.16 -16.88
CA MET A 277 -2.09 -11.48 -16.55
C MET A 277 -0.91 -11.31 -15.58
N VAL A 278 -0.92 -12.10 -14.50
CA VAL A 278 0.13 -12.10 -13.48
C VAL A 278 0.48 -13.56 -13.15
N GLN A 279 1.75 -13.84 -13.01
CA GLN A 279 2.27 -15.14 -12.59
C GLN A 279 2.71 -15.08 -11.13
N ASP A 280 2.36 -16.09 -10.34
CA ASP A 280 2.79 -16.20 -8.94
C ASP A 280 4.15 -16.89 -8.85
N TYR A 281 5.22 -16.13 -9.00
CA TYR A 281 6.58 -16.64 -8.90
C TYR A 281 7.09 -16.88 -7.47
N ARG A 282 6.29 -16.66 -6.43
CA ARG A 282 6.72 -16.87 -5.03
C ARG A 282 7.29 -18.26 -4.75
N PRO A 283 6.71 -19.37 -5.26
CA PRO A 283 7.28 -20.70 -5.08
C PRO A 283 8.66 -20.86 -5.75
N ILE A 284 8.85 -20.27 -6.92
CA ILE A 284 10.11 -20.29 -7.68
C ILE A 284 11.15 -19.37 -6.99
N ASN A 285 10.75 -18.18 -6.58
CA ASN A 285 11.60 -17.21 -5.90
C ASN A 285 12.16 -17.76 -4.56
N ALA A 286 11.43 -18.64 -3.87
CA ALA A 286 11.91 -19.28 -2.64
C ALA A 286 13.21 -20.07 -2.87
N TRP A 287 13.36 -20.65 -4.05
CA TRP A 287 14.52 -21.42 -4.44
C TRP A 287 15.54 -20.66 -5.27
N THR A 288 15.21 -19.46 -5.74
CA THR A 288 16.13 -18.63 -6.52
C THR A 288 17.25 -18.08 -5.63
N VAL A 289 18.48 -18.10 -6.13
CA VAL A 289 19.63 -17.44 -5.49
C VAL A 289 19.46 -15.92 -5.66
N PRO A 290 19.42 -15.14 -4.57
CA PRO A 290 19.27 -13.68 -4.67
C PRO A 290 20.47 -13.03 -5.38
N ASP A 291 20.18 -12.10 -6.28
CA ASP A 291 21.19 -11.15 -6.78
C ASP A 291 21.28 -9.99 -5.79
N ASN A 292 22.47 -9.83 -5.21
CA ASN A 292 22.75 -8.79 -4.21
C ASN A 292 23.21 -7.46 -4.84
N SER A 293 23.03 -7.27 -6.13
CA SER A 293 23.37 -6.01 -6.81
C SER A 293 22.54 -4.87 -6.22
N PRO A 294 23.20 -3.79 -5.77
CA PRO A 294 22.50 -2.71 -5.10
C PRO A 294 21.60 -1.94 -6.06
N LEU A 295 20.36 -1.72 -5.66
CA LEU A 295 19.50 -0.70 -6.28
C LEU A 295 19.89 0.69 -5.76
N PRO A 296 19.80 1.74 -6.58
CA PRO A 296 20.06 3.10 -6.15
C PRO A 296 19.14 3.50 -4.98
N LEU A 297 19.68 4.23 -4.03
CA LEU A 297 18.88 4.77 -2.93
C LEU A 297 18.08 5.98 -3.42
N ILE A 298 16.76 5.92 -3.30
CA ILE A 298 15.85 7.00 -3.73
C ILE A 298 16.25 8.34 -3.13
N ARG A 299 16.65 8.33 -1.85
CA ARG A 299 17.05 9.53 -1.13
C ARG A 299 18.29 10.19 -1.76
N THR A 300 19.33 9.42 -2.06
CA THR A 300 20.55 9.94 -2.71
C THR A 300 20.24 10.48 -4.10
N ILE A 301 19.35 9.82 -4.85
CA ILE A 301 18.92 10.32 -6.16
C ILE A 301 18.31 11.72 -6.04
N VAL A 302 17.44 11.93 -5.05
CA VAL A 302 16.74 13.20 -4.85
C VAL A 302 17.70 14.29 -4.35
N GLU A 303 18.60 13.95 -3.42
CA GLU A 303 19.60 14.90 -2.90
C GLU A 303 20.58 15.37 -3.98
N ASP A 304 20.92 14.53 -4.93
CA ASP A 304 21.77 14.87 -6.07
C ASP A 304 21.15 15.89 -7.05
N LEU A 305 19.84 16.15 -6.95
CA LEU A 305 19.14 17.11 -7.80
C LEU A 305 19.19 18.56 -7.27
N GLU A 306 19.94 18.81 -6.20
CA GLU A 306 20.15 20.15 -5.66
C GLU A 306 20.67 21.11 -6.75
N GLY A 307 20.02 22.29 -6.89
CA GLY A 307 20.36 23.30 -7.88
C GLY A 307 19.87 23.00 -9.32
N MET A 308 19.22 21.85 -9.54
CA MET A 308 18.57 21.54 -10.84
C MET A 308 17.21 22.23 -10.95
N ASN A 309 16.85 22.72 -12.12
CA ASN A 309 15.61 23.48 -12.33
C ASN A 309 14.91 23.19 -13.66
N LEU A 310 15.46 22.34 -14.50
CA LEU A 310 14.85 21.89 -15.74
C LEU A 310 14.94 20.37 -15.81
N PHE A 311 13.79 19.72 -15.98
CA PHE A 311 13.65 18.27 -15.84
C PHE A 311 12.94 17.66 -17.04
N SER A 312 13.44 16.51 -17.50
CA SER A 312 12.72 15.63 -18.42
C SER A 312 12.66 14.22 -17.85
N THR A 313 11.49 13.59 -17.88
CA THR A 313 11.28 12.21 -17.41
C THR A 313 10.84 11.30 -18.53
N PHE A 314 11.32 10.08 -18.49
CA PHE A 314 11.03 9.04 -19.47
C PHE A 314 10.69 7.74 -18.74
N ASP A 315 9.63 7.07 -19.21
CA ASP A 315 9.19 5.76 -18.72
C ASP A 315 9.44 4.74 -19.84
N ILE A 316 10.24 3.71 -19.56
CA ILE A 316 10.54 2.66 -20.54
C ILE A 316 9.34 1.72 -20.62
N ARG A 317 8.79 1.58 -21.83
CA ARG A 317 7.63 0.74 -22.09
C ARG A 317 7.95 -0.73 -21.77
N SER A 318 7.01 -1.38 -21.07
CA SER A 318 7.09 -2.81 -20.71
C SER A 318 8.30 -3.21 -19.85
N GLY A 319 9.09 -2.25 -19.36
CA GLY A 319 10.19 -2.42 -18.41
C GLY A 319 10.97 -3.74 -18.59
N TYR A 320 10.70 -4.71 -17.71
CA TYR A 320 11.40 -5.99 -17.67
C TYR A 320 11.29 -6.83 -18.96
N ASN A 321 10.21 -6.70 -19.74
CA ASN A 321 10.05 -7.43 -20.99
C ASN A 321 11.03 -6.98 -22.08
N ASN A 322 11.87 -5.96 -21.85
CA ASN A 322 12.97 -5.56 -22.73
C ASN A 322 14.22 -6.42 -22.57
N VAL A 323 14.19 -7.43 -21.73
CA VAL A 323 15.27 -8.39 -21.47
C VAL A 323 14.77 -9.80 -21.77
N LEU A 324 15.56 -10.61 -22.45
CA LEU A 324 15.25 -12.04 -22.66
C LEU A 324 15.60 -12.84 -21.42
N VAL A 325 14.88 -13.95 -21.21
CA VAL A 325 15.32 -15.02 -20.30
C VAL A 325 16.27 -15.92 -21.09
N LYS A 326 17.41 -16.26 -20.49
CA LYS A 326 18.36 -17.19 -21.11
C LYS A 326 17.67 -18.49 -21.50
N PRO A 327 17.88 -19.02 -22.71
CA PRO A 327 17.19 -20.22 -23.20
C PRO A 327 17.23 -21.39 -22.23
N GLU A 328 18.37 -21.61 -21.58
CA GLU A 328 18.60 -22.68 -20.61
C GLU A 328 17.79 -22.54 -19.30
N ASP A 329 17.28 -21.33 -19.02
CA ASP A 329 16.56 -21.03 -17.76
C ASP A 329 15.05 -20.80 -17.96
N ARG A 330 14.54 -20.73 -19.20
CA ARG A 330 13.11 -20.45 -19.49
C ARG A 330 12.19 -21.44 -18.80
N HIS A 331 12.55 -22.73 -18.82
CA HIS A 331 11.78 -23.79 -18.18
C HIS A 331 11.58 -23.57 -16.67
N ARG A 332 12.49 -22.85 -15.99
CA ARG A 332 12.40 -22.53 -14.55
C ARG A 332 11.36 -21.44 -14.24
N ALA A 333 10.93 -20.72 -15.25
CA ALA A 333 9.89 -19.69 -15.11
C ALA A 333 8.56 -20.08 -15.78
N ALA A 334 8.36 -21.36 -16.06
CA ALA A 334 7.14 -21.82 -16.71
C ALA A 334 5.90 -21.58 -15.84
N PHE A 335 4.77 -21.35 -16.49
CA PHE A 335 3.50 -21.05 -15.84
C PHE A 335 2.34 -21.80 -16.49
N LYS A 336 1.32 -22.09 -15.69
CA LYS A 336 0.10 -22.76 -16.12
C LYS A 336 -1.06 -21.80 -16.24
N THR A 337 -1.83 -21.99 -17.30
CA THR A 337 -3.12 -21.32 -17.55
C THR A 337 -4.21 -22.39 -17.70
N THR A 338 -5.45 -21.97 -17.88
CA THR A 338 -6.57 -22.88 -18.20
C THR A 338 -6.44 -23.52 -19.59
N GLU A 339 -5.60 -22.97 -20.48
CA GLU A 339 -5.45 -23.43 -21.87
C GLU A 339 -4.17 -24.24 -22.12
N GLY A 340 -3.22 -24.19 -21.20
CA GLY A 340 -1.95 -24.90 -21.38
C GLY A 340 -0.85 -24.39 -20.45
N GLN A 341 0.35 -24.90 -20.75
CA GLN A 341 1.55 -24.55 -20.01
C GLN A 341 2.54 -23.86 -20.95
N TYR A 342 3.07 -22.74 -20.48
CA TYR A 342 3.95 -21.88 -21.26
C TYR A 342 5.17 -21.48 -20.44
N GLU A 343 6.23 -21.07 -21.12
CA GLU A 343 7.40 -20.46 -20.51
C GLU A 343 7.74 -19.12 -21.16
N PRO A 344 8.22 -18.15 -20.38
CA PRO A 344 8.50 -16.82 -20.90
C PRO A 344 9.83 -16.79 -21.66
N VAL A 345 9.82 -16.17 -22.84
CA VAL A 345 11.02 -15.84 -23.61
C VAL A 345 11.57 -14.49 -23.14
N VAL A 346 10.69 -13.55 -22.78
CA VAL A 346 11.05 -12.25 -22.18
C VAL A 346 10.94 -12.33 -20.66
N MET A 347 11.76 -11.57 -19.94
CA MET A 347 11.78 -11.53 -18.48
C MET A 347 10.45 -11.02 -17.93
N PRO A 348 9.67 -11.84 -17.21
CA PRO A 348 8.37 -11.45 -16.70
C PRO A 348 8.48 -10.66 -15.40
N PHE A 349 7.38 -9.94 -15.05
CA PHE A 349 7.22 -9.35 -13.74
C PHE A 349 7.06 -10.41 -12.66
N GLY A 350 7.66 -10.19 -11.49
CA GLY A 350 7.51 -11.04 -10.31
C GLY A 350 8.67 -11.99 -10.04
N LEU A 351 9.62 -12.17 -10.96
CA LEU A 351 10.88 -12.86 -10.68
C LEU A 351 11.72 -12.03 -9.70
N MET A 352 12.36 -12.71 -8.73
CA MET A 352 13.10 -12.06 -7.64
C MET A 352 14.20 -11.13 -8.15
N ASN A 353 14.98 -11.57 -9.12
CA ASN A 353 16.17 -10.87 -9.61
C ASN A 353 15.89 -9.95 -10.82
N ALA A 354 14.64 -9.90 -11.33
CA ALA A 354 14.30 -9.07 -12.47
C ALA A 354 14.63 -7.58 -12.28
N PRO A 355 14.36 -6.97 -11.12
CA PRO A 355 14.74 -5.57 -10.88
C PRO A 355 16.25 -5.35 -10.96
N ALA A 356 17.06 -6.26 -10.38
CA ALA A 356 18.52 -6.15 -10.39
C ALA A 356 19.09 -6.26 -11.82
N THR A 357 18.66 -7.28 -12.56
CA THR A 357 19.06 -7.47 -13.97
C THR A 357 18.75 -6.25 -14.83
N PHE A 358 17.52 -5.74 -14.72
CA PHE A 358 17.09 -4.58 -15.50
C PHE A 358 17.88 -3.31 -15.13
N GLN A 359 18.09 -3.06 -13.84
CA GLN A 359 18.86 -1.90 -13.37
C GLN A 359 20.32 -1.97 -13.84
N GLN A 360 20.95 -3.15 -13.80
CA GLN A 360 22.31 -3.35 -14.31
C GLN A 360 22.40 -3.03 -15.81
N MET A 361 21.49 -3.54 -16.61
CA MET A 361 21.41 -3.28 -18.05
C MET A 361 21.28 -1.79 -18.35
N ILE A 362 20.34 -1.12 -17.71
CA ILE A 362 20.11 0.32 -17.94
C ILE A 362 21.31 1.13 -17.48
N ASN A 363 21.87 0.83 -16.31
CA ASN A 363 23.08 1.49 -15.82
C ASN A 363 24.25 1.36 -16.82
N HIS A 364 24.41 0.17 -17.42
CA HIS A 364 25.45 -0.06 -18.43
C HIS A 364 25.25 0.85 -19.67
N TYR A 365 24.01 0.93 -20.18
CA TYR A 365 23.73 1.77 -21.36
C TYR A 365 23.82 3.28 -21.08
N MET A 366 23.49 3.70 -19.85
CA MET A 366 23.57 5.10 -19.43
C MET A 366 24.98 5.56 -19.01
N ARG A 367 25.86 4.61 -18.70
CA ARG A 367 27.20 4.93 -18.20
C ARG A 367 28.02 5.88 -19.10
N PRO A 368 28.03 5.75 -20.44
CA PRO A 368 28.72 6.70 -21.31
C PRO A 368 28.19 8.14 -21.17
N LEU A 369 26.86 8.30 -21.07
CA LEU A 369 26.24 9.61 -20.90
C LEU A 369 26.53 10.20 -19.51
N GLN A 370 26.53 9.36 -18.46
CA GLN A 370 26.88 9.79 -17.11
C GLN A 370 28.36 10.24 -17.01
N ILE A 371 29.26 9.59 -17.73
CA ILE A 371 30.68 9.99 -17.80
C ILE A 371 30.81 11.33 -18.53
N LYS A 372 30.10 11.50 -19.65
CA LYS A 372 30.17 12.71 -20.49
C LYS A 372 29.57 13.95 -19.81
N TYR A 373 28.39 13.79 -19.18
CA TYR A 373 27.58 14.91 -18.68
C TYR A 373 27.52 15.01 -17.15
N GLY A 374 28.05 14.02 -16.46
CA GLY A 374 28.01 13.91 -14.99
C GLY A 374 26.81 13.15 -14.47
N SER A 375 27.02 12.32 -13.46
CA SER A 375 25.99 11.44 -12.87
C SER A 375 24.82 12.20 -12.22
N ARG A 376 24.99 13.46 -11.84
CA ARG A 376 23.93 14.31 -11.28
C ARG A 376 22.85 14.65 -12.32
N ARG A 377 23.19 14.73 -13.60
CA ARG A 377 22.25 15.06 -14.69
C ARG A 377 21.45 13.86 -15.19
N PHE A 378 21.87 12.64 -14.86
CA PHE A 378 21.20 11.40 -15.21
C PHE A 378 20.86 10.60 -13.98
N LYS A 379 19.58 10.41 -13.73
CA LYS A 379 19.08 9.55 -12.68
C LYS A 379 18.28 8.41 -13.28
N VAL A 380 18.56 7.22 -12.79
CA VAL A 380 17.94 5.98 -13.24
C VAL A 380 17.46 5.20 -12.04
N TYR A 381 16.20 4.89 -12.02
CA TYR A 381 15.62 3.98 -11.05
C TYR A 381 14.66 3.03 -11.76
N LEU A 382 15.16 1.83 -12.08
CA LEU A 382 14.44 0.85 -12.90
C LEU A 382 14.04 1.45 -14.26
N ASP A 383 12.73 1.49 -14.54
CA ASP A 383 12.12 2.03 -15.76
C ASP A 383 11.91 3.54 -15.73
N ASP A 384 12.10 4.21 -14.59
CA ASP A 384 11.99 5.65 -14.41
C ASP A 384 13.34 6.36 -14.67
N ILE A 385 13.46 7.08 -15.78
CA ILE A 385 14.64 7.85 -16.16
C ILE A 385 14.36 9.34 -15.97
N LEU A 386 15.30 10.04 -15.31
CA LEU A 386 15.26 11.49 -15.13
C LEU A 386 16.51 12.15 -15.68
N ILE A 387 16.32 13.15 -16.53
CA ILE A 387 17.36 14.06 -17.00
C ILE A 387 17.12 15.42 -16.37
N ALA A 388 18.15 16.00 -15.76
CA ALA A 388 18.06 17.28 -15.07
C ALA A 388 19.24 18.20 -15.43
N THR A 389 18.97 19.51 -15.55
CA THR A 389 19.98 20.55 -15.73
C THR A 389 19.71 21.72 -14.78
N GLY A 390 20.77 22.43 -14.41
CA GLY A 390 20.72 23.54 -13.46
C GLY A 390 20.66 24.91 -14.15
N LYS A 391 20.40 25.95 -13.35
CA LYS A 391 20.32 27.36 -13.86
C LYS A 391 21.61 27.85 -14.51
N ASN A 392 22.76 27.30 -14.10
CA ASN A 392 24.07 27.70 -14.59
C ASN A 392 24.53 26.89 -15.81
N ASP A 393 23.74 25.89 -16.22
CA ASP A 393 24.04 25.10 -17.39
C ASP A 393 23.66 25.89 -18.69
N PRO A 394 24.37 25.68 -19.81
CA PRO A 394 23.98 26.23 -21.09
C PRO A 394 22.55 25.80 -21.46
N PRO A 395 21.71 26.68 -22.03
CA PRO A 395 20.32 26.35 -22.38
C PRO A 395 20.19 25.15 -23.33
N GLU A 396 21.13 24.96 -24.24
CA GLU A 396 21.13 23.88 -25.23
C GLU A 396 21.56 22.53 -24.64
N LEU A 397 22.19 22.53 -23.48
CA LEU A 397 22.74 21.32 -22.87
C LEU A 397 21.64 20.29 -22.57
N HIS A 398 20.47 20.74 -22.11
CA HIS A 398 19.35 19.85 -21.80
C HIS A 398 18.90 19.07 -23.03
N ASP A 399 18.76 19.76 -24.16
CA ASP A 399 18.34 19.16 -25.43
C ASP A 399 19.37 18.16 -25.94
N GLN A 400 20.66 18.52 -25.90
CA GLN A 400 21.75 17.61 -26.29
C GLN A 400 21.70 16.30 -25.47
N ILE A 401 21.52 16.41 -24.16
CA ILE A 401 21.45 15.24 -23.29
C ILE A 401 20.22 14.38 -23.63
N VAL A 402 19.06 15.00 -23.86
CA VAL A 402 17.82 14.28 -24.22
C VAL A 402 17.97 13.60 -25.58
N GLN A 403 18.52 14.28 -26.59
CA GLN A 403 18.74 13.70 -27.92
C GLN A 403 19.70 12.50 -27.85
N GLU A 404 20.83 12.61 -27.18
CA GLU A 404 21.76 11.49 -27.01
C GLU A 404 21.13 10.32 -26.22
N TRP A 405 20.26 10.60 -25.24
CA TRP A 405 19.49 9.56 -24.58
C TRP A 405 18.52 8.85 -25.54
N LEU A 406 17.82 9.59 -26.39
CA LEU A 406 16.91 9.03 -27.39
C LEU A 406 17.69 8.21 -28.45
N GLU A 407 18.91 8.63 -28.82
CA GLU A 407 19.81 7.81 -29.65
C GLU A 407 20.18 6.48 -28.99
N VAL A 408 20.47 6.50 -27.69
CA VAL A 408 20.71 5.27 -26.91
C VAL A 408 19.47 4.38 -26.92
N CYS A 409 18.28 4.95 -26.75
CA CYS A 409 17.02 4.21 -26.84
C CYS A 409 16.84 3.55 -28.21
N ARG A 410 17.05 4.31 -29.31
CA ARG A 410 16.97 3.80 -30.68
C ARG A 410 17.98 2.69 -30.93
N LYS A 411 19.23 2.91 -30.55
CA LYS A 411 20.34 1.95 -30.74
C LYS A 411 20.07 0.62 -30.06
N PHE A 412 19.50 0.65 -28.85
CA PHE A 412 19.27 -0.54 -28.05
C PHE A 412 17.81 -1.03 -28.10
N LEU A 413 16.98 -0.48 -28.98
CA LEU A 413 15.56 -0.83 -29.14
C LEU A 413 14.83 -0.79 -27.78
N LEU A 414 14.99 0.31 -27.06
CA LEU A 414 14.24 0.63 -25.85
C LEU A 414 13.14 1.62 -26.23
N PHE A 415 11.90 1.23 -26.06
CA PHE A 415 10.76 2.06 -26.44
C PHE A 415 10.18 2.78 -25.22
N LEU A 416 9.76 4.03 -25.43
CA LEU A 416 9.28 4.91 -24.37
C LEU A 416 7.75 5.04 -24.42
N GLN A 417 7.13 5.21 -23.25
CA GLN A 417 5.69 5.43 -23.15
C GLN A 417 5.37 6.92 -23.18
N THR A 418 4.92 7.42 -24.33
CA THR A 418 4.70 8.85 -24.60
C THR A 418 3.85 9.54 -23.54
N GLU A 419 2.75 8.90 -23.09
CA GLU A 419 1.81 9.47 -22.13
C GLU A 419 2.42 9.72 -20.76
N LYS A 420 3.50 9.01 -20.45
CA LYS A 420 4.23 9.13 -19.19
C LYS A 420 5.48 9.99 -19.28
N CYS A 421 5.96 10.28 -20.48
CA CYS A 421 7.10 11.16 -20.66
C CYS A 421 6.73 12.61 -20.34
N ARG A 422 7.68 13.37 -19.82
CA ARG A 422 7.58 14.81 -19.60
C ARG A 422 8.86 15.45 -20.10
N PHE A 423 8.71 16.56 -20.79
CA PHE A 423 9.85 17.26 -21.40
C PHE A 423 9.96 18.66 -20.83
N LYS A 424 11.16 19.08 -20.47
CA LYS A 424 11.51 20.47 -20.09
C LYS A 424 10.56 21.08 -19.05
N GLN A 425 10.31 20.35 -17.97
CA GLN A 425 9.45 20.81 -16.89
C GLN A 425 10.26 21.56 -15.83
N PRO A 426 9.76 22.68 -15.26
CA PRO A 426 10.42 23.38 -14.16
C PRO A 426 10.33 22.62 -12.83
N GLN A 427 9.39 21.71 -12.73
CA GLN A 427 9.16 20.81 -11.59
C GLN A 427 8.83 19.40 -12.08
N VAL A 428 9.11 18.40 -11.28
CA VAL A 428 8.95 17.01 -11.68
C VAL A 428 8.38 16.12 -10.58
N GLU A 429 7.39 15.30 -10.95
CA GLU A 429 6.97 14.16 -10.14
C GLU A 429 7.94 12.99 -10.42
N TYR A 430 8.77 12.65 -9.44
CA TYR A 430 9.74 11.57 -9.57
C TYR A 430 9.80 10.72 -8.30
N LEU A 431 9.70 9.40 -8.45
CA LEU A 431 9.68 8.44 -7.36
C LEU A 431 8.70 8.80 -6.23
N GLY A 432 7.53 9.36 -6.60
CA GLY A 432 6.46 9.72 -5.65
C GLY A 432 6.72 10.95 -4.80
N LEU A 433 7.62 11.80 -5.24
CA LEU A 433 7.91 13.12 -4.68
C LEU A 433 7.74 14.16 -5.80
N LEU A 434 7.33 15.36 -5.45
CA LEU A 434 7.35 16.51 -6.34
C LEU A 434 8.60 17.33 -6.01
N ILE A 435 9.50 17.47 -6.99
CA ILE A 435 10.75 18.22 -6.90
C ILE A 435 10.56 19.53 -7.65
N ASP A 436 10.71 20.63 -6.94
CA ASP A 436 10.55 22.00 -7.44
C ASP A 436 11.80 22.82 -7.09
N GLY A 437 12.76 22.85 -7.97
CA GLY A 437 14.05 23.51 -7.72
C GLY A 437 14.73 22.95 -6.48
N ASP A 438 14.91 23.80 -5.44
CA ASP A 438 15.54 23.41 -4.18
C ASP A 438 14.56 22.81 -3.16
N LYS A 439 13.30 22.57 -3.55
CA LYS A 439 12.24 22.10 -2.66
C LYS A 439 11.76 20.72 -3.05
N ILE A 440 11.39 19.96 -2.03
CA ILE A 440 10.81 18.63 -2.15
C ILE A 440 9.45 18.65 -1.44
N HIS A 441 8.42 18.23 -2.15
CA HIS A 441 7.06 18.12 -1.65
C HIS A 441 6.58 16.67 -1.76
N PRO A 442 5.63 16.24 -0.93
CA PRO A 442 4.89 15.03 -1.20
C PRO A 442 4.15 15.16 -2.53
N ASP A 443 4.00 14.07 -3.27
CA ASP A 443 3.20 14.04 -4.50
C ASP A 443 1.75 14.49 -4.20
N PRO A 444 1.26 15.58 -4.84
CA PRO A 444 -0.09 16.13 -4.59
C PRO A 444 -1.20 15.10 -4.80
N THR A 445 -1.02 14.19 -5.77
CA THR A 445 -1.98 13.14 -6.10
C THR A 445 -2.09 12.14 -4.94
N LYS A 446 -0.96 11.80 -4.32
CA LYS A 446 -0.92 10.92 -3.15
C LYS A 446 -1.47 11.62 -1.91
N LEU A 447 -1.22 12.93 -1.76
CA LEU A 447 -1.77 13.72 -0.65
C LEU A 447 -3.30 13.78 -0.68
N LYS A 448 -3.91 14.04 -1.85
CA LYS A 448 -5.36 14.05 -1.99
C LYS A 448 -5.97 12.76 -1.47
N GLY A 449 -5.41 11.66 -1.84
CA GLY A 449 -5.88 10.39 -1.37
C GLY A 449 -5.63 10.13 0.14
N LEU A 450 -4.58 10.70 0.75
CA LEU A 450 -4.39 10.62 2.20
C LEU A 450 -5.47 11.39 2.96
N THR A 451 -5.98 12.50 2.42
CA THR A 451 -7.11 13.22 3.03
C THR A 451 -8.38 12.38 3.08
N GLU A 452 -8.64 11.61 2.03
CA GLU A 452 -9.81 10.74 1.89
C GLU A 452 -9.63 9.38 2.60
N TRP A 453 -8.45 9.10 3.19
CA TRP A 453 -8.16 7.83 3.85
C TRP A 453 -9.10 7.58 5.04
N PRO A 454 -9.60 6.34 5.24
CA PRO A 454 -10.46 6.02 6.38
C PRO A 454 -9.78 6.33 7.71
N GLU A 455 -10.51 6.92 8.65
CA GLU A 455 -10.00 7.23 9.98
C GLU A 455 -10.19 6.07 10.96
N ILE A 456 -11.10 5.15 10.66
CA ILE A 456 -11.37 3.93 11.41
C ILE A 456 -11.05 2.74 10.51
N LEU A 457 -10.21 1.83 10.99
CA LEU A 457 -9.80 0.63 10.28
C LEU A 457 -10.31 -0.60 11.01
N THR A 458 -10.61 -1.66 10.26
CA THR A 458 -11.32 -2.84 10.77
C THR A 458 -10.43 -4.08 10.92
N SER A 459 -9.19 -4.04 10.42
CA SER A 459 -8.30 -5.20 10.45
C SER A 459 -6.81 -4.83 10.60
N LYS A 460 -6.01 -5.76 11.14
CA LYS A 460 -4.54 -5.63 11.18
C LYS A 460 -3.93 -5.44 9.77
N GLY A 461 -4.55 -6.03 8.75
CA GLY A 461 -4.13 -5.89 7.35
C GLY A 461 -4.27 -4.44 6.88
N GLU A 462 -5.42 -3.82 7.14
CA GLU A 462 -5.66 -2.41 6.81
C GLU A 462 -4.70 -1.47 7.56
N VAL A 463 -4.45 -1.74 8.86
CA VAL A 463 -3.48 -0.96 9.64
C VAL A 463 -2.08 -1.06 9.05
N ARG A 464 -1.63 -2.25 8.64
CA ARG A 464 -0.32 -2.42 7.99
C ARG A 464 -0.25 -1.68 6.66
N SER A 465 -1.31 -1.76 5.85
CA SER A 465 -1.40 -1.02 4.58
C SER A 465 -1.36 0.49 4.82
N THR A 466 -2.10 0.98 5.80
CA THR A 466 -2.12 2.39 6.22
C THR A 466 -0.73 2.86 6.67
N LEU A 467 -0.08 2.12 7.58
CA LEU A 467 1.27 2.43 8.02
C LEU A 467 2.29 2.38 6.86
N GLY A 468 2.09 1.49 5.87
CA GLY A 468 2.92 1.46 4.66
C GLY A 468 2.80 2.73 3.84
N VAL A 469 1.57 3.20 3.60
CA VAL A 469 1.30 4.41 2.80
C VAL A 469 1.80 5.68 3.51
N PHE A 470 1.42 5.87 4.79
CA PHE A 470 1.90 7.02 5.58
C PHE A 470 3.41 6.93 5.85
N GLY A 471 3.94 5.72 6.03
CA GLY A 471 5.36 5.47 6.25
C GLY A 471 6.25 5.90 5.10
N TYR A 472 5.75 5.88 3.86
CA TYR A 472 6.45 6.41 2.71
C TYR A 472 6.66 7.94 2.82
N GLN A 473 5.71 8.66 3.39
CA GLN A 473 5.74 10.11 3.58
C GLN A 473 6.36 10.54 4.93
N ARG A 474 6.92 9.60 5.71
CA ARG A 474 7.45 9.88 7.06
C ARG A 474 8.55 10.93 7.12
N ILE A 475 9.28 11.13 6.02
CA ILE A 475 10.33 12.15 5.93
C ILE A 475 9.79 13.58 6.04
N PHE A 476 8.49 13.77 5.79
CA PHE A 476 7.78 15.05 5.90
C PHE A 476 7.09 15.23 7.25
N VAL A 477 7.07 14.21 8.10
CA VAL A 477 6.30 14.21 9.34
C VAL A 477 7.23 14.17 10.55
N GLU A 478 7.27 15.29 11.25
CA GLU A 478 7.94 15.39 12.53
C GLU A 478 7.30 14.43 13.54
N ASN A 479 8.13 13.70 14.29
CA ASN A 479 7.70 12.75 15.31
C ASN A 479 6.74 11.65 14.81
N PHE A 480 6.88 11.22 13.55
CA PHE A 480 6.03 10.19 12.92
C PHE A 480 5.86 8.95 13.80
N SER A 481 6.94 8.41 14.36
CA SER A 481 6.89 7.17 15.15
C SER A 481 6.09 7.33 16.43
N LYS A 482 6.11 8.52 17.07
CA LYS A 482 5.33 8.84 18.27
C LYS A 482 3.83 8.91 17.92
N ILE A 483 3.49 9.60 16.84
CA ILE A 483 2.10 9.73 16.36
C ILE A 483 1.54 8.36 15.94
N ALA A 484 2.32 7.56 15.20
CA ALA A 484 1.91 6.26 14.69
C ALA A 484 1.96 5.12 15.72
N ALA A 485 2.42 5.38 16.96
CA ALA A 485 2.60 4.35 17.98
C ALA A 485 1.34 3.52 18.29
N PRO A 486 0.12 4.11 18.46
CA PRO A 486 -1.11 3.35 18.69
C PRO A 486 -1.40 2.35 17.57
N LEU A 487 -1.24 2.79 16.31
CA LEU A 487 -1.44 1.95 15.12
C LEU A 487 -0.40 0.83 15.04
N THR A 488 0.86 1.14 15.34
CA THR A 488 1.95 0.16 15.32
C THR A 488 1.74 -0.95 16.35
N ARG A 489 1.19 -0.63 17.54
CA ARG A 489 0.85 -1.62 18.57
C ARG A 489 -0.16 -2.66 18.05
N LEU A 490 -1.16 -2.24 17.26
CA LEU A 490 -2.16 -3.13 16.68
C LEU A 490 -1.58 -4.14 15.67
N THR A 491 -0.42 -3.84 15.06
CA THR A 491 0.19 -4.75 14.08
C THR A 491 0.96 -5.91 14.68
N LYS A 492 1.24 -5.90 15.99
CA LYS A 492 1.97 -6.98 16.70
C LYS A 492 1.20 -8.29 16.59
N LYS A 493 1.93 -9.41 16.49
CA LYS A 493 1.36 -10.75 16.30
C LYS A 493 0.38 -11.13 17.40
N GLU A 494 0.80 -10.94 18.65
CA GLU A 494 0.05 -11.34 19.86
C GLU A 494 -0.97 -10.29 20.34
N ALA A 495 -0.97 -9.06 19.79
CA ALA A 495 -1.88 -8.01 20.23
C ALA A 495 -3.31 -8.29 19.72
N PRO A 496 -4.35 -8.21 20.55
CA PRO A 496 -5.73 -8.23 20.07
C PRO A 496 -5.99 -7.00 19.20
N PHE A 497 -6.88 -7.13 18.23
CA PHE A 497 -7.27 -5.99 17.39
C PHE A 497 -8.40 -5.24 18.12
N ILE A 498 -8.07 -4.15 18.82
CA ILE A 498 -9.02 -3.29 19.51
C ILE A 498 -8.77 -1.86 19.01
N TRP A 499 -9.71 -1.32 18.23
CA TRP A 499 -9.63 0.05 17.76
C TRP A 499 -9.99 1.01 18.88
N THR A 500 -9.12 1.99 19.14
CA THR A 500 -9.30 2.99 20.21
C THR A 500 -9.34 4.40 19.61
N GLU A 501 -9.84 5.36 20.38
CA GLU A 501 -9.81 6.78 20.00
C GLU A 501 -8.39 7.30 19.74
N GLU A 502 -7.39 6.75 20.45
CA GLU A 502 -5.97 7.06 20.17
C GLU A 502 -5.55 6.69 18.75
N CYS A 503 -6.08 5.57 18.21
CA CYS A 503 -5.80 5.14 16.84
C CYS A 503 -6.41 6.12 15.82
N THR A 504 -7.64 6.57 16.06
CA THR A 504 -8.30 7.59 15.24
C THR A 504 -7.52 8.92 15.27
N LYS A 505 -7.17 9.40 16.47
CA LYS A 505 -6.33 10.60 16.65
C LYS A 505 -4.98 10.48 15.95
N ALA A 506 -4.37 9.28 15.95
CA ALA A 506 -3.11 9.03 15.25
C ALA A 506 -3.26 9.24 13.72
N ILE A 507 -4.30 8.67 13.11
CA ILE A 507 -4.57 8.88 11.67
C ILE A 507 -4.84 10.35 11.37
N GLN A 508 -5.70 11.01 12.15
CA GLN A 508 -6.01 12.44 11.99
C GLN A 508 -4.77 13.31 12.14
N GLY A 509 -3.90 13.03 13.11
CA GLY A 509 -2.64 13.72 13.31
C GLY A 509 -1.68 13.58 12.14
N LEU A 510 -1.53 12.36 11.58
CA LEU A 510 -0.73 12.11 10.39
C LEU A 510 -1.29 12.84 9.15
N LYS A 511 -2.62 12.79 8.96
CA LYS A 511 -3.29 13.53 7.89
C LYS A 511 -3.00 15.03 8.01
N LYS A 512 -3.25 15.62 9.18
CA LYS A 512 -3.05 17.05 9.43
C LYS A 512 -1.61 17.50 9.13
N LYS A 513 -0.61 16.73 9.56
CA LYS A 513 0.81 17.03 9.29
C LYS A 513 1.12 17.01 7.79
N LEU A 514 0.55 16.07 7.04
CA LEU A 514 0.81 15.92 5.60
C LEU A 514 0.00 16.90 4.74
N THR A 515 -1.21 17.28 5.15
CA THR A 515 -2.06 18.24 4.41
C THR A 515 -1.71 19.71 4.68
N GLY A 516 -0.87 19.97 5.68
CA GLY A 516 -0.35 21.31 5.97
C GLY A 516 0.78 21.77 5.01
N GLU A 517 0.84 21.19 3.80
CA GLU A 517 1.84 21.51 2.77
C GLU A 517 3.30 21.40 3.27
N PRO A 518 3.70 20.23 3.77
CA PRO A 518 5.05 20.04 4.26
C PRO A 518 6.06 20.20 3.12
N VAL A 519 7.02 21.07 3.32
CA VAL A 519 8.10 21.34 2.37
C VAL A 519 9.42 20.97 3.01
N LEU A 520 10.22 20.17 2.31
CA LEU A 520 11.61 19.96 2.65
C LEU A 520 12.49 20.74 1.67
N TRP A 521 13.61 21.22 2.17
CA TRP A 521 14.62 21.87 1.35
C TRP A 521 15.74 20.89 1.04
N GLN A 522 16.23 20.94 -0.18
CA GLN A 522 17.41 20.19 -0.53
C GLN A 522 18.63 20.75 0.23
N PRO A 523 19.47 19.89 0.82
CA PRO A 523 20.62 20.33 1.58
C PRO A 523 21.70 20.91 0.68
N VAL A 524 22.26 22.06 1.05
CA VAL A 524 23.41 22.69 0.40
C VAL A 524 24.69 22.27 1.13
N MET A 525 25.57 21.52 0.45
CA MET A 525 26.72 20.86 1.11
C MET A 525 27.75 21.82 1.71
N ASP A 526 27.87 23.04 1.18
CA ASP A 526 28.82 24.05 1.66
C ASP A 526 28.33 24.85 2.88
N LYS A 527 27.17 24.50 3.43
CA LYS A 527 26.58 25.16 4.60
C LYS A 527 26.55 24.27 5.82
N PRO A 528 26.70 24.83 7.04
CA PRO A 528 26.61 24.05 8.26
C PRO A 528 25.20 23.44 8.42
N PHE A 529 25.16 22.25 8.99
CA PHE A 529 23.93 21.55 9.34
C PHE A 529 23.58 21.74 10.81
N PHE A 530 22.29 21.82 11.07
CA PHE A 530 21.71 21.85 12.41
C PHE A 530 20.89 20.58 12.59
N LEU A 531 21.17 19.84 13.65
CA LEU A 531 20.53 18.58 13.98
C LEU A 531 19.87 18.71 15.34
N GLU A 532 18.56 18.91 15.37
CA GLU A 532 17.77 18.93 16.59
C GLU A 532 17.28 17.53 16.89
N VAL A 533 17.53 17.05 18.12
CA VAL A 533 17.19 15.68 18.53
C VAL A 533 16.39 15.67 19.81
N ASP A 534 15.46 14.72 19.92
CA ASP A 534 14.60 14.51 21.07
C ASP A 534 14.36 13.00 21.27
N ALA A 535 14.20 12.56 22.51
CA ALA A 535 13.86 11.20 22.86
C ALA A 535 12.67 11.16 23.84
N SER A 536 11.62 10.47 23.44
CA SER A 536 10.51 10.12 24.33
C SER A 536 10.70 8.71 24.92
N ASP A 537 9.79 8.28 25.79
CA ASP A 537 9.81 6.90 26.31
C ASP A 537 9.64 5.82 25.22
N TYR A 538 9.10 6.17 24.06
CA TYR A 538 8.72 5.22 23.01
C TYR A 538 9.54 5.31 21.74
N ALA A 539 10.10 6.49 21.43
CA ALA A 539 10.73 6.75 20.14
C ALA A 539 11.75 7.87 20.22
N THR A 540 12.71 7.84 19.30
CA THR A 540 13.61 8.96 19.00
C THR A 540 12.99 9.82 17.91
N GLY A 541 13.17 11.15 18.00
CA GLY A 541 12.86 12.15 17.00
C GLY A 541 14.12 12.93 16.61
N ALA A 542 14.19 13.37 15.35
CA ALA A 542 15.24 14.28 14.89
C ALA A 542 14.76 15.13 13.71
N VAL A 543 15.25 16.35 13.65
CA VAL A 543 15.04 17.30 12.58
C VAL A 543 16.39 17.77 12.05
N LEU A 544 16.62 17.59 10.76
CA LEU A 544 17.79 18.14 10.07
C LEU A 544 17.39 19.41 9.34
N PHE A 545 18.09 20.50 9.56
CA PHE A 545 17.86 21.76 8.87
C PHE A 545 19.13 22.56 8.65
N GLN A 546 19.06 23.52 7.77
CA GLN A 546 20.08 24.56 7.54
C GLN A 546 19.45 25.94 7.76
N LYS A 547 20.24 26.97 7.95
CA LYS A 547 19.74 28.35 8.09
C LYS A 547 19.88 29.12 6.79
N ASP A 548 18.85 29.90 6.44
CA ASP A 548 18.93 30.84 5.33
C ASP A 548 19.73 32.10 5.73
N LYS A 549 19.82 33.06 4.80
CA LYS A 549 20.56 34.32 5.04
C LYS A 549 19.96 35.15 6.18
N GLU A 550 18.67 34.97 6.45
CA GLU A 550 17.93 35.64 7.52
C GLU A 550 17.93 34.84 8.84
N GLY A 551 18.65 33.70 8.88
CA GLY A 551 18.73 32.83 10.06
C GLY A 551 17.52 31.90 10.27
N ARG A 552 16.53 31.87 9.34
CA ARG A 552 15.34 31.02 9.42
C ARG A 552 15.68 29.58 9.08
N PRO A 553 15.11 28.59 9.79
CA PRO A 553 15.38 27.19 9.52
C PRO A 553 14.74 26.74 8.19
N ARG A 554 15.53 26.08 7.35
CA ARG A 554 15.13 25.35 6.15
C ARG A 554 15.24 23.87 6.45
N ILE A 555 14.10 23.25 6.69
CA ILE A 555 14.04 21.83 7.09
C ILE A 555 14.46 20.96 5.91
N CYS A 556 15.48 20.13 6.10
CA CYS A 556 15.98 19.17 5.10
C CYS A 556 15.35 17.78 5.30
N GLY A 557 14.90 17.45 6.50
CA GLY A 557 14.21 16.18 6.74
C GLY A 557 13.88 15.92 8.20
N TYR A 558 12.92 15.03 8.40
CA TYR A 558 12.56 14.49 9.70
C TYR A 558 12.96 13.03 9.80
N HIS A 559 13.38 12.61 10.99
CA HIS A 559 13.64 11.21 11.30
C HIS A 559 12.98 10.84 12.62
N SER A 560 12.38 9.67 12.68
CA SER A 560 11.90 9.11 13.94
C SER A 560 11.93 7.58 13.89
N LYS A 561 12.25 6.96 15.03
CA LYS A 561 12.31 5.50 15.15
C LYS A 561 11.87 5.05 16.53
N THR A 562 10.94 4.09 16.58
CA THR A 562 10.50 3.48 17.84
C THR A 562 11.65 2.74 18.53
N PHE A 563 11.64 2.76 19.86
CA PHE A 563 12.53 1.92 20.65
C PHE A 563 12.04 0.47 20.66
N ASN A 564 12.98 -0.47 20.64
CA ASN A 564 12.67 -1.87 20.94
C ASN A 564 12.46 -2.04 22.46
N GLU A 565 12.07 -3.23 22.90
CA GLU A 565 11.74 -3.51 24.33
C GLU A 565 12.92 -3.30 25.27
N MET A 566 14.15 -3.54 24.82
CA MET A 566 15.36 -3.28 25.61
C MET A 566 15.66 -1.78 25.68
N GLU A 567 15.53 -1.08 24.56
CA GLU A 567 15.80 0.37 24.48
C GLU A 567 14.77 1.19 25.26
N GLN A 568 13.52 0.72 25.39
CA GLN A 568 12.51 1.38 26.23
C GLN A 568 12.89 1.44 27.71
N ARG A 569 13.70 0.47 28.16
CA ARG A 569 14.20 0.38 29.54
C ARG A 569 15.46 1.22 29.81
N TYR A 570 15.97 1.90 28.79
CA TYR A 570 17.13 2.76 28.95
C TYR A 570 16.78 3.95 29.81
N GLU A 571 17.79 4.43 30.56
CA GLU A 571 17.69 5.74 31.23
C GLU A 571 17.55 6.85 30.19
N ILE A 572 17.01 7.99 30.59
CA ILE A 572 16.77 9.12 29.68
C ILE A 572 18.04 9.56 28.96
N TYR A 573 19.17 9.57 29.67
CA TYR A 573 20.48 9.87 29.11
C TYR A 573 20.87 8.96 27.93
N ASP A 574 20.68 7.64 28.09
CA ASP A 574 20.98 6.66 27.04
C ASP A 574 19.97 6.75 25.87
N LYS A 575 18.71 7.14 26.13
CA LYS A 575 17.70 7.40 25.10
C LYS A 575 18.09 8.60 24.24
N GLU A 576 18.51 9.69 24.86
CA GLU A 576 18.98 10.90 24.16
C GLU A 576 20.22 10.63 23.31
N LEU A 577 21.21 9.92 23.87
CA LEU A 577 22.38 9.48 23.09
C LEU A 577 22.00 8.59 21.91
N THR A 578 21.02 7.71 22.10
CA THR A 578 20.51 6.86 21.02
C THR A 578 19.81 7.68 19.94
N ALA A 579 19.13 8.80 20.30
CA ALA A 579 18.54 9.72 19.33
C ALA A 579 19.61 10.38 18.46
N ILE A 580 20.70 10.89 19.09
CA ILE A 580 21.83 11.47 18.36
C ILE A 580 22.45 10.43 17.42
N ASP A 581 22.79 9.25 17.93
CA ASP A 581 23.39 8.18 17.18
C ASP A 581 22.59 7.77 15.94
N ARG A 582 21.26 7.60 16.11
CA ARG A 582 20.35 7.26 15.03
C ARG A 582 20.22 8.37 13.99
N ALA A 583 20.19 9.61 14.44
CA ALA A 583 20.11 10.77 13.56
C ALA A 583 21.39 10.92 12.73
N LEU A 584 22.56 10.83 13.35
CA LEU A 584 23.85 10.85 12.65
C LEU A 584 23.98 9.71 11.65
N ALA A 585 23.59 8.48 12.03
CA ALA A 585 23.58 7.34 11.13
C ALA A 585 22.62 7.51 9.94
N ASN A 586 21.42 8.10 10.18
CA ASN A 586 20.43 8.33 9.14
C ASN A 586 20.90 9.33 8.09
N TRP A 587 21.64 10.36 8.47
CA TRP A 587 22.14 11.40 7.57
C TRP A 587 23.67 11.37 7.41
N GLN A 588 24.29 10.22 7.65
CA GLN A 588 25.76 10.06 7.60
C GLN A 588 26.38 10.60 6.30
N HIS A 589 25.72 10.36 5.16
CA HIS A 589 26.19 10.77 3.84
C HIS A 589 26.18 12.29 3.62
N LEU A 590 25.38 13.04 4.39
CA LEU A 590 25.35 14.51 4.37
C LEU A 590 26.27 15.11 5.44
N LEU A 591 26.38 14.45 6.59
CA LEU A 591 26.99 15.03 7.78
C LEU A 591 28.49 14.71 7.90
N LYS A 592 28.99 13.64 7.25
CA LYS A 592 30.43 13.35 7.25
C LYS A 592 31.17 14.41 6.41
N GLY A 593 32.11 15.10 7.05
CA GLY A 593 32.91 16.16 6.44
C GLY A 593 32.30 17.56 6.52
N ALA A 594 30.99 17.66 6.91
CA ALA A 594 30.32 18.93 7.13
C ALA A 594 30.43 19.39 8.60
N GLU A 595 30.23 20.68 8.84
CA GLU A 595 30.05 21.22 10.20
C GLU A 595 28.62 20.95 10.68
N VAL A 596 28.49 20.31 11.87
CA VAL A 596 27.20 19.86 12.41
C VAL A 596 26.96 20.46 13.79
N HIS A 597 25.91 21.25 13.92
CA HIS A 597 25.44 21.77 15.21
C HIS A 597 24.35 20.87 15.77
N ILE A 598 24.63 20.09 16.80
CA ILE A 598 23.66 19.19 17.45
C ILE A 598 22.98 19.94 18.61
N LEU A 599 21.65 20.06 18.55
CA LEU A 599 20.82 20.67 19.58
C LEU A 599 20.08 19.57 20.35
N THR A 600 20.21 19.58 21.68
CA THR A 600 19.58 18.63 22.59
C THR A 600 19.14 19.35 23.88
N ASP A 601 18.06 18.89 24.50
CA ASP A 601 17.56 19.47 25.77
C ASP A 601 18.26 18.89 27.00
N HIS A 602 19.08 17.84 26.83
CA HIS A 602 19.77 17.18 27.95
C HIS A 602 21.10 17.87 28.30
N LYS A 603 21.11 18.71 29.38
CA LYS A 603 22.31 19.46 29.82
C LYS A 603 23.54 18.59 30.03
N ASN A 604 23.38 17.36 30.54
CA ASN A 604 24.51 16.48 30.85
C ASN A 604 25.28 16.03 29.59
N LEU A 605 24.70 16.12 28.39
CA LEU A 605 25.42 15.83 27.15
C LEU A 605 26.48 16.87 26.82
N THR A 606 26.37 18.11 27.32
CA THR A 606 27.43 19.13 27.17
C THR A 606 28.71 18.77 27.97
N TYR A 607 28.57 18.02 29.06
CA TYR A 607 29.68 17.48 29.86
C TYR A 607 30.26 16.16 29.30
N TYR A 608 29.77 15.68 28.19
CA TYR A 608 30.20 14.44 27.52
C TYR A 608 31.69 14.44 27.12
N ARG A 609 32.36 15.60 27.24
CA ARG A 609 33.79 15.74 26.99
C ARG A 609 34.68 15.09 28.07
N HIS A 610 34.14 14.73 29.25
CA HIS A 610 34.89 14.15 30.35
C HIS A 610 34.71 12.62 30.46
N PRO A 611 35.79 11.81 30.31
CA PRO A 611 35.67 10.36 30.07
C PRO A 611 35.39 9.48 31.28
N HIS A 612 35.28 9.99 32.50
CA HIS A 612 35.44 9.16 33.70
C HIS A 612 34.24 8.33 34.18
N LYS A 613 33.05 8.44 33.58
CA LYS A 613 31.84 7.68 34.04
C LYS A 613 30.86 7.29 32.91
N LEU A 614 31.37 7.00 31.71
CA LEU A 614 30.49 6.61 30.60
C LEU A 614 30.19 5.11 30.62
N THR A 615 28.93 4.73 30.39
CA THR A 615 28.56 3.35 30.08
C THR A 615 29.28 2.88 28.80
N ASP A 616 29.47 1.59 28.62
CA ASP A 616 30.10 1.06 27.40
C ASP A 616 29.31 1.37 26.13
N ARG A 617 28.01 1.56 26.25
CA ARG A 617 27.16 2.06 25.18
C ARG A 617 27.49 3.51 24.83
N ALA A 618 27.54 4.36 25.84
CA ALA A 618 27.87 5.77 25.69
C ALA A 618 29.31 5.95 25.08
N LYS A 619 30.26 5.10 25.43
CA LYS A 619 31.61 5.07 24.81
C LYS A 619 31.51 4.76 23.32
N ARG A 620 30.73 3.76 22.92
CA ARG A 620 30.52 3.40 21.49
C ARG A 620 29.88 4.52 20.71
N VAL A 621 28.82 5.16 21.24
CA VAL A 621 28.19 6.30 20.59
C VAL A 621 29.17 7.45 20.44
N ARG A 622 29.95 7.75 21.48
CA ARG A 622 31.01 8.77 21.44
C ARG A 622 32.07 8.49 20.37
N GLN A 623 32.50 7.24 20.23
CA GLN A 623 33.43 6.86 19.19
C GLN A 623 32.88 7.17 17.79
N ARG A 624 31.61 6.81 17.53
CA ARG A 624 30.96 7.13 16.26
C ARG A 624 30.75 8.63 16.05
N MET A 625 30.36 9.38 17.09
CA MET A 625 30.28 10.84 17.02
C MET A 625 31.61 11.49 16.66
N GLY A 626 32.75 10.91 17.10
CA GLY A 626 34.09 11.37 16.75
C GLY A 626 34.42 11.33 15.26
N GLU A 627 33.62 10.64 14.44
CA GLU A 627 33.74 10.65 12.97
C GLU A 627 33.17 11.92 12.31
N TYR A 628 32.50 12.78 13.09
CA TYR A 628 31.82 13.99 12.63
C TYR A 628 32.48 15.25 13.23
N ASN A 629 32.47 16.34 12.45
CA ASN A 629 32.85 17.67 12.95
C ASN A 629 31.63 18.32 13.62
N TYR A 630 31.40 18.04 14.91
CA TYR A 630 30.20 18.46 15.60
C TYR A 630 30.41 19.45 16.74
N ILE A 631 29.44 20.30 16.97
CA ILE A 631 29.34 21.21 18.12
C ILE A 631 28.01 20.90 18.84
N LEU A 632 28.10 20.56 20.14
CA LEU A 632 26.91 20.30 20.97
C LEU A 632 26.37 21.61 21.56
N HIS A 633 25.09 21.84 21.43
CA HIS A 633 24.36 22.95 22.01
C HIS A 633 23.25 22.43 22.92
N HIS A 634 23.13 23.02 24.10
CA HIS A 634 21.97 22.79 24.95
C HIS A 634 20.84 23.74 24.54
N LYS A 635 19.65 23.19 24.24
CA LYS A 635 18.41 23.92 23.97
C LYS A 635 17.39 23.53 25.05
N PRO A 636 16.89 24.46 25.88
CA PRO A 636 15.92 24.13 26.93
C PRO A 636 14.65 23.48 26.37
N GLY A 637 14.13 22.42 27.01
CA GLY A 637 13.02 21.61 26.54
C GLY A 637 11.67 22.35 26.34
N ILE A 638 11.54 23.56 26.87
CA ILE A 638 10.36 24.42 26.63
C ILE A 638 10.36 25.00 25.19
N THR A 639 11.48 24.98 24.51
CA THR A 639 11.69 25.52 23.16
C THR A 639 12.09 24.46 22.13
N ASN A 640 12.08 23.20 22.55
CA ASN A 640 12.44 22.07 21.71
C ASN A 640 11.21 21.39 21.11
#